data_6c9a6f35486768e79390ae9e29b85646
#
_entry.id   6c9a6f35486768e79390ae9e29b85646
#
_cell.length_a   1.000
_cell.length_b   1.000
_cell.length_c   1.000
_cell.angle_alpha   90.00
_cell.angle_beta   90.00
_cell.angle_gamma   90.00
#
_symmetry.space_group_name_H-M   'P 1'
#
loop_
_entity.id
_entity.type
_entity.pdbx_description
1 polymer ?
#
loop_
_entity_poly.entity_id
_entity_poly.type
_entity_poly.pdbx_seq_one_letter_code
_entity_poly.pdbx_strand_id
1 'polypeptide(L)'
;MKKFAKTAALVSLFLAVFLAAPSFGQEKPAPKPVVAKEKPVGRALYEKLRKEGRNLVKFDGLARLNWTPDGKAYYIFEDGTFKRVDLPGGEKSPLFEDARLVAAMNLATGRQDVKLPFNRFEYLEDGAKIQFAAFNKIFIYDLAGGKLVFYEPERTVSGVRGRGYGDVLSPDLKYRAFTRAYNLYVKDMDGSETALTADGTEDLRNGFPDWVYPEELGQYQAFWWSPDSKKIAFMQFDESPVAKYPIVHDVAPMPRYELQGYPVPGANNPIVRLFVADVASKKIVRLETGDDLDVYLYRGQWTNDGREFTYHRLNRLQNRVEIFAADPATGKTRLVLADEDPCYIDETTHLIFLKDNQRFLWTSERSGWREIYLYDLGGTLLKQLTSARLPVHSILGVDENGGLIYFTGAEMNGTETHLYKVRLDGTGFAKMTRLPGTHMISFAPGFAFYTDSYSSYDAPPQTVLCQADGKAVRTIGRAVPSQEFQSLKLLPPEHFLFKSADGKYDLDGLIYFPAHFNPKEKYPVLLSVYGGPGSKGVSNSYKMNDGSQALAQLGFLVAMCDYRGVSGRGKGFQNLHYLKLGQVELEDHVAFVKALAQRPYADTGRVGITGHSYGGYFTCLCLLKEPGVFHVGVAGAPVTDWRNYDSIYTERYMRRPQDNPDGYDKSSCLTYAKNLTGKLFIHHGAVDDNVHPANTIQLVQALLKENKKFSLMIYPEQQHGIGFQRYPESRVEYFIEHLKPVVK
;
A
#
# COMPACT_ATOMS: atom_id res chain seq x y z
N MET A 1 -17.30 9.05 9.52
CA MET A 1 -16.10 8.64 10.26
C MET A 1 -15.78 7.15 10.17
N LYS A 2 -16.73 6.22 10.24
CA LYS A 2 -16.46 4.77 10.08
C LYS A 2 -15.88 4.35 8.72
N LYS A 3 -16.04 5.12 7.65
CA LYS A 3 -15.45 4.84 6.32
C LYS A 3 -13.95 5.14 6.23
N PHE A 4 -13.43 6.09 6.99
CA PHE A 4 -12.01 6.47 6.92
C PHE A 4 -11.05 5.47 7.57
N ALA A 5 -11.46 4.83 8.66
CA ALA A 5 -10.67 3.75 9.27
C ALA A 5 -10.49 2.53 8.35
N LYS A 6 -11.38 2.36 7.35
CA LYS A 6 -11.35 1.22 6.42
C LYS A 6 -10.33 1.37 5.29
N THR A 7 -10.06 2.58 4.81
CA THR A 7 -9.12 2.81 3.69
C THR A 7 -7.68 2.50 4.12
N ALA A 8 -7.30 2.83 5.35
CA ALA A 8 -5.98 2.47 5.88
C ALA A 8 -5.83 0.96 6.13
N ALA A 9 -6.93 0.23 6.40
CA ALA A 9 -6.92 -1.22 6.61
C ALA A 9 -6.89 -2.03 5.30
N LEU A 10 -7.37 -1.47 4.18
CA LEU A 10 -7.43 -2.18 2.89
C LEU A 10 -6.08 -2.32 2.19
N VAL A 11 -5.15 -1.40 2.41
CA VAL A 11 -3.81 -1.47 1.79
C VAL A 11 -2.97 -2.63 2.34
N SER A 12 -3.29 -3.17 3.53
CA SER A 12 -2.54 -4.26 4.16
C SER A 12 -3.12 -5.67 3.93
N LEU A 13 -4.24 -5.84 3.21
CA LEU A 13 -4.96 -7.13 3.17
C LEU A 13 -4.84 -7.92 1.85
N PHE A 14 -3.97 -7.52 0.91
CA PHE A 14 -3.90 -8.14 -0.43
C PHE A 14 -2.77 -9.15 -0.63
N LEU A 15 -2.34 -9.87 0.41
CA LEU A 15 -1.48 -11.06 0.22
C LEU A 15 -2.03 -12.23 1.04
N ALA A 16 -2.89 -13.02 0.49
CA ALA A 16 -3.03 -14.48 0.69
C ALA A 16 -4.46 -14.97 0.43
N VAL A 17 -4.78 -15.34 -0.79
CA VAL A 17 -5.75 -16.41 -1.05
C VAL A 17 -5.18 -17.29 -2.16
N PHE A 18 -4.65 -18.45 -1.80
CA PHE A 18 -4.50 -19.58 -2.71
C PHE A 18 -5.43 -20.71 -2.24
N LEU A 19 -6.28 -21.16 -3.15
CA LEU A 19 -7.19 -22.29 -3.03
C LEU A 19 -6.42 -23.61 -2.95
N ALA A 20 -6.78 -24.46 -2.00
CA ALA A 20 -6.37 -25.87 -1.96
C ALA A 20 -7.50 -26.75 -2.48
N ALA A 21 -7.24 -27.64 -3.43
CA ALA A 21 -8.10 -28.72 -3.86
C ALA A 21 -7.97 -29.94 -2.93
N PRO A 22 -9.00 -30.76 -2.75
CA PRO A 22 -8.95 -31.90 -1.83
C PRO A 22 -8.23 -33.11 -2.44
N SER A 23 -7.34 -33.73 -1.70
CA SER A 23 -6.74 -35.02 -2.04
C SER A 23 -7.34 -36.14 -1.16
N PHE A 24 -7.64 -37.25 -1.80
CA PHE A 24 -8.12 -38.49 -1.22
C PHE A 24 -7.10 -39.13 -0.26
N GLY A 25 -7.62 -39.75 0.80
CA GLY A 25 -6.83 -40.34 1.87
C GLY A 25 -6.10 -41.62 1.45
N GLN A 26 -4.91 -41.80 1.99
CA GLN A 26 -4.25 -43.10 2.16
C GLN A 26 -3.76 -43.26 3.59
N GLU A 27 -3.82 -44.47 4.11
CA GLU A 27 -3.47 -44.90 5.47
C GLU A 27 -2.03 -44.59 5.85
N LYS A 28 -1.84 -44.23 7.13
CA LYS A 28 -0.53 -43.91 7.70
C LYS A 28 0.27 -45.19 8.03
N PRO A 29 1.50 -45.33 7.56
CA PRO A 29 2.44 -46.30 8.12
C PRO A 29 3.04 -45.81 9.47
N ALA A 30 3.41 -46.76 10.33
CA ALA A 30 3.96 -46.57 11.66
C ALA A 30 5.23 -45.68 11.69
N PRO A 31 5.49 -44.95 12.80
CA PRO A 31 6.62 -44.02 12.88
C PRO A 31 7.98 -44.74 12.84
N LYS A 32 8.81 -44.34 11.89
CA LYS A 32 10.22 -44.72 11.83
C LYS A 32 11.00 -43.95 12.92
N PRO A 33 12.12 -44.49 13.42
CA PRO A 33 12.95 -43.86 14.44
C PRO A 33 13.46 -42.51 13.97
N VAL A 34 13.38 -41.51 14.85
CA VAL A 34 13.84 -40.14 14.61
C VAL A 34 15.37 -40.16 14.53
N VAL A 35 15.91 -40.26 13.33
CA VAL A 35 17.30 -39.89 13.06
C VAL A 35 17.37 -38.35 13.24
N ALA A 36 18.26 -37.89 14.10
CA ALA A 36 18.52 -36.46 14.26
C ALA A 36 18.84 -35.85 12.90
N LYS A 37 17.90 -35.11 12.32
CA LYS A 37 18.09 -34.43 11.04
C LYS A 37 19.25 -33.46 11.19
N GLU A 38 20.26 -33.58 10.36
CA GLU A 38 21.30 -32.55 10.23
C GLU A 38 20.67 -31.19 10.06
N LYS A 39 21.21 -30.16 10.73
CA LYS A 39 20.70 -28.80 10.62
C LYS A 39 20.82 -28.34 9.18
N PRO A 40 19.75 -27.77 8.57
CA PRO A 40 19.83 -27.28 7.22
C PRO A 40 20.83 -26.11 7.14
N VAL A 41 21.71 -26.13 6.16
CA VAL A 41 22.72 -25.09 5.92
C VAL A 41 22.65 -24.63 4.44
N GLY A 42 23.14 -23.44 4.16
CA GLY A 42 23.22 -22.93 2.80
C GLY A 42 21.86 -22.93 2.09
N ARG A 43 21.81 -23.55 0.93
CA ARG A 43 20.60 -23.59 0.09
C ARG A 43 19.41 -24.28 0.78
N ALA A 44 19.66 -25.32 1.55
CA ALA A 44 18.58 -26.01 2.28
C ALA A 44 17.93 -25.11 3.33
N LEU A 45 18.73 -24.32 4.04
CA LEU A 45 18.21 -23.35 5.02
C LEU A 45 17.49 -22.18 4.34
N TYR A 46 18.02 -21.68 3.23
CA TYR A 46 17.35 -20.68 2.40
C TYR A 46 15.95 -21.15 1.97
N GLU A 47 15.86 -22.35 1.37
CA GLU A 47 14.59 -22.91 0.90
C GLU A 47 13.58 -23.10 2.03
N LYS A 48 14.06 -23.56 3.19
CA LYS A 48 13.24 -23.71 4.40
C LYS A 48 12.68 -22.35 4.86
N LEU A 49 13.52 -21.36 5.03
CA LEU A 49 13.08 -20.03 5.47
C LEU A 49 12.15 -19.36 4.45
N ARG A 50 12.44 -19.51 3.15
CA ARG A 50 11.61 -18.96 2.09
C ARG A 50 10.20 -19.57 2.09
N LYS A 51 10.07 -20.88 2.28
CA LYS A 51 8.79 -21.61 2.23
C LYS A 51 8.04 -21.58 3.55
N GLU A 52 8.74 -21.68 4.64
CA GLU A 52 8.18 -21.96 5.96
C GLU A 52 8.45 -20.86 7.00
N GLY A 53 9.34 -19.91 6.73
CA GLY A 53 9.82 -18.93 7.71
C GLY A 53 8.71 -18.22 8.47
N ARG A 54 7.63 -17.84 7.77
CA ARG A 54 6.46 -17.24 8.41
C ARG A 54 5.71 -18.20 9.35
N ASN A 55 5.69 -19.50 9.03
CA ASN A 55 5.02 -20.53 9.81
C ASN A 55 5.86 -21.01 11.01
N LEU A 56 7.17 -20.75 10.97
CA LEU A 56 8.08 -21.07 12.08
C LEU A 56 8.00 -20.05 13.23
N VAL A 57 7.41 -18.88 12.98
CA VAL A 57 7.11 -17.87 14.00
C VAL A 57 5.60 -17.68 14.01
N LYS A 58 4.92 -18.43 14.84
CA LYS A 58 3.45 -18.44 14.92
C LYS A 58 2.96 -17.34 15.86
N PHE A 59 1.89 -16.70 15.46
CA PHE A 59 1.20 -15.75 16.32
C PHE A 59 0.26 -16.51 17.27
N ASP A 60 0.50 -16.40 18.57
CA ASP A 60 -0.33 -16.94 19.63
C ASP A 60 -1.23 -15.82 20.16
N GLY A 61 -2.56 -16.04 20.14
CA GLY A 61 -3.56 -15.03 20.48
C GLY A 61 -4.04 -14.21 19.28
N LEU A 62 -4.37 -12.95 19.51
CA LEU A 62 -5.00 -12.07 18.54
C LEU A 62 -4.03 -11.00 18.04
N ALA A 63 -3.79 -10.96 16.73
CA ALA A 63 -2.99 -9.91 16.09
C ALA A 63 -3.77 -8.59 15.96
N ARG A 64 -5.10 -8.65 15.82
CA ARG A 64 -6.01 -7.51 15.72
C ARG A 64 -7.31 -7.80 16.43
N LEU A 65 -7.96 -6.76 16.94
CA LEU A 65 -9.31 -6.85 17.51
C LEU A 65 -10.36 -6.36 16.52
N ASN A 66 -11.48 -7.07 16.49
CA ASN A 66 -12.71 -6.60 15.84
C ASN A 66 -13.55 -5.92 16.91
N TRP A 67 -13.49 -4.60 16.97
CA TRP A 67 -14.19 -3.82 17.97
C TRP A 67 -15.71 -3.89 17.81
N THR A 68 -16.43 -3.91 18.92
CA THR A 68 -17.87 -3.67 18.91
C THR A 68 -18.16 -2.16 18.77
N PRO A 69 -19.30 -1.77 18.19
CA PRO A 69 -19.62 -0.35 17.95
C PRO A 69 -19.67 0.51 19.22
N ASP A 70 -20.01 -0.09 20.37
CA ASP A 70 -20.05 0.58 21.67
C ASP A 70 -18.64 0.85 22.26
N GLY A 71 -17.59 0.30 21.66
CA GLY A 71 -16.20 0.44 22.10
C GLY A 71 -15.90 -0.21 23.46
N LYS A 72 -16.84 -0.98 24.01
CA LYS A 72 -16.69 -1.64 25.33
C LYS A 72 -16.25 -3.08 25.25
N ALA A 73 -16.19 -3.65 24.04
CA ALA A 73 -15.80 -5.02 23.80
C ALA A 73 -15.15 -5.18 22.40
N TYR A 74 -14.64 -6.36 22.16
CA TYR A 74 -14.31 -6.84 20.84
C TYR A 74 -14.96 -8.20 20.60
N TYR A 75 -14.99 -8.67 19.37
CA TYR A 75 -15.50 -10.01 19.08
C TYR A 75 -14.44 -10.89 18.43
N ILE A 76 -14.61 -12.18 18.65
CA ILE A 76 -13.81 -13.25 18.07
C ILE A 76 -14.73 -14.29 17.44
N PHE A 77 -14.20 -15.03 16.47
CA PHE A 77 -14.86 -16.22 15.92
C PHE A 77 -14.12 -17.45 16.45
N GLU A 78 -14.80 -18.24 17.29
CA GLU A 78 -14.23 -19.38 17.99
C GLU A 78 -15.27 -20.51 18.02
N ASP A 79 -14.87 -21.75 17.74
CA ASP A 79 -15.73 -22.94 17.71
C ASP A 79 -16.96 -22.82 16.77
N GLY A 80 -16.82 -22.02 15.70
CA GLY A 80 -17.89 -21.81 14.72
C GLY A 80 -18.95 -20.80 15.13
N THR A 81 -18.72 -20.02 16.19
CA THR A 81 -19.63 -19.00 16.73
C THR A 81 -18.91 -17.66 16.95
N PHE A 82 -19.66 -16.56 16.96
CA PHE A 82 -19.12 -15.25 17.33
C PHE A 82 -19.31 -15.02 18.84
N LYS A 83 -18.22 -14.69 19.51
CA LYS A 83 -18.20 -14.38 20.95
C LYS A 83 -17.80 -12.92 21.15
N ARG A 84 -18.54 -12.22 21.98
CA ARG A 84 -18.19 -10.92 22.54
C ARG A 84 -17.20 -11.12 23.68
N VAL A 85 -16.21 -10.27 23.77
CA VAL A 85 -15.22 -10.25 24.85
C VAL A 85 -15.21 -8.86 25.48
N ASP A 86 -15.71 -8.74 26.67
CA ASP A 86 -15.87 -7.46 27.36
C ASP A 86 -14.56 -6.89 27.88
N LEU A 87 -14.48 -5.56 27.94
CA LEU A 87 -13.32 -4.84 28.40
C LEU A 87 -13.57 -4.18 29.76
N PRO A 88 -12.53 -4.09 30.60
CA PRO A 88 -11.17 -4.63 30.46
C PRO A 88 -11.03 -6.11 30.84
N GLY A 89 -12.02 -6.71 31.46
CA GLY A 89 -11.99 -8.01 32.14
C GLY A 89 -11.68 -9.18 31.19
N GLY A 90 -12.36 -9.24 30.06
CA GLY A 90 -12.19 -10.31 29.08
C GLY A 90 -13.21 -11.43 29.18
N GLU A 91 -14.31 -11.18 29.88
CA GLU A 91 -15.44 -12.11 30.00
C GLU A 91 -16.02 -12.37 28.60
N LYS A 92 -16.23 -13.66 28.29
CA LYS A 92 -16.80 -14.09 27.00
C LYS A 92 -18.29 -14.35 27.14
N SER A 93 -19.06 -13.83 26.17
CA SER A 93 -20.49 -14.11 25.99
C SER A 93 -20.81 -14.29 24.51
N PRO A 94 -21.95 -14.90 24.13
CA PRO A 94 -22.41 -14.89 22.75
C PRO A 94 -22.53 -13.45 22.23
N LEU A 95 -22.09 -13.20 20.99
CA LEU A 95 -22.19 -11.87 20.39
C LEU A 95 -23.61 -11.56 19.93
N PHE A 96 -24.31 -12.59 19.37
CA PHE A 96 -25.71 -12.59 18.98
C PHE A 96 -26.25 -14.02 18.95
N GLU A 97 -27.54 -14.19 18.68
CA GLU A 97 -28.20 -15.51 18.64
C GLU A 97 -27.95 -16.19 17.28
N ASP A 98 -26.87 -16.98 17.17
CA ASP A 98 -26.47 -17.68 15.95
C ASP A 98 -27.60 -18.53 15.36
N ALA A 99 -28.35 -19.25 16.20
CA ALA A 99 -29.44 -20.11 15.75
C ALA A 99 -30.56 -19.33 15.05
N ARG A 100 -30.87 -18.12 15.54
CA ARG A 100 -31.86 -17.22 14.94
C ARG A 100 -31.40 -16.71 13.56
N LEU A 101 -30.13 -16.36 13.44
CA LEU A 101 -29.54 -15.92 12.18
C LEU A 101 -29.49 -17.07 11.16
N VAL A 102 -29.04 -18.25 11.57
CA VAL A 102 -29.04 -19.46 10.72
C VAL A 102 -30.45 -19.80 10.23
N ALA A 103 -31.46 -19.75 11.10
CA ALA A 103 -32.85 -19.99 10.73
C ALA A 103 -33.37 -18.95 9.69
N ALA A 104 -33.05 -17.69 9.89
CA ALA A 104 -33.38 -16.61 8.92
C ALA A 104 -32.71 -16.84 7.56
N MET A 105 -31.42 -17.24 7.54
CA MET A 105 -30.71 -17.58 6.31
C MET A 105 -31.30 -18.79 5.60
N ASN A 106 -31.63 -19.87 6.34
CA ASN A 106 -32.23 -21.06 5.78
C ASN A 106 -33.61 -20.77 5.14
N LEU A 107 -34.44 -19.97 5.82
CA LEU A 107 -35.72 -19.53 5.28
C LEU A 107 -35.52 -18.72 3.98
N ALA A 108 -34.58 -17.80 3.95
CA ALA A 108 -34.34 -16.91 2.81
C ALA A 108 -33.68 -17.61 1.61
N THR A 109 -32.93 -18.70 1.85
CA THR A 109 -32.14 -19.38 0.78
C THR A 109 -32.63 -20.77 0.43
N GLY A 110 -33.59 -21.34 1.18
CA GLY A 110 -34.05 -22.72 1.03
C GLY A 110 -33.05 -23.79 1.49
N ARG A 111 -32.02 -23.40 2.25
CA ARG A 111 -30.95 -24.28 2.76
C ARG A 111 -31.32 -24.90 4.10
N GLN A 112 -30.51 -25.81 4.57
CA GLN A 112 -30.63 -26.47 5.88
C GLN A 112 -29.33 -26.47 6.63
N ASP A 113 -28.67 -25.30 6.69
CA ASP A 113 -27.42 -25.12 7.44
C ASP A 113 -27.71 -25.18 8.95
N VAL A 114 -26.80 -25.74 9.72
CA VAL A 114 -26.87 -25.83 11.18
C VAL A 114 -25.85 -24.95 11.89
N LYS A 115 -24.95 -24.31 11.14
CA LYS A 115 -23.91 -23.39 11.61
C LYS A 115 -23.83 -22.16 10.72
N LEU A 116 -23.23 -21.11 11.23
CA LEU A 116 -22.95 -19.90 10.43
C LEU A 116 -22.01 -20.24 9.26
N PRO A 117 -22.39 -19.92 8.01
CA PRO A 117 -21.56 -20.17 6.83
C PRO A 117 -20.52 -19.08 6.57
N PHE A 118 -20.27 -18.22 7.54
CA PHE A 118 -19.30 -17.12 7.46
C PHE A 118 -18.54 -16.96 8.80
N ASN A 119 -17.39 -16.34 8.73
CA ASN A 119 -16.53 -16.04 9.89
C ASN A 119 -16.08 -14.58 9.97
N ARG A 120 -16.67 -13.72 9.14
CA ARG A 120 -16.43 -12.27 9.10
C ARG A 120 -17.70 -11.54 8.73
N PHE A 121 -17.91 -10.39 9.33
CA PHE A 121 -19.01 -9.48 9.03
C PHE A 121 -18.60 -8.04 9.29
N GLU A 122 -19.42 -7.10 8.85
CA GLU A 122 -19.31 -5.68 9.15
C GLU A 122 -20.55 -5.20 9.87
N TYR A 123 -20.36 -4.34 10.88
CA TYR A 123 -21.47 -3.62 11.49
C TYR A 123 -21.94 -2.48 10.58
N LEU A 124 -23.24 -2.33 10.47
CA LEU A 124 -23.96 -1.22 9.82
C LEU A 124 -24.83 -0.50 10.84
N GLU A 125 -25.25 0.76 10.53
CA GLU A 125 -26.16 1.57 11.36
C GLU A 125 -25.77 1.54 12.84
N ASP A 126 -24.52 1.91 13.14
CA ASP A 126 -23.98 1.96 14.50
C ASP A 126 -24.12 0.65 15.31
N GLY A 127 -24.18 -0.47 14.60
CA GLY A 127 -24.25 -1.80 15.20
C GLY A 127 -25.64 -2.40 15.25
N ALA A 128 -26.66 -1.73 14.75
CA ALA A 128 -28.01 -2.28 14.67
C ALA A 128 -28.11 -3.46 13.68
N LYS A 129 -27.29 -3.44 12.62
CA LYS A 129 -27.26 -4.46 11.58
C LYS A 129 -25.86 -4.97 11.34
N ILE A 130 -25.78 -6.17 10.74
CA ILE A 130 -24.53 -6.74 10.25
C ILE A 130 -24.65 -7.06 8.76
N GLN A 131 -23.53 -6.89 8.04
CA GLN A 131 -23.39 -7.30 6.65
C GLN A 131 -22.32 -8.37 6.53
N PHE A 132 -22.62 -9.44 5.79
CA PHE A 132 -21.68 -10.54 5.55
C PHE A 132 -21.89 -11.16 4.18
N ALA A 133 -20.85 -11.84 3.67
CA ALA A 133 -20.89 -12.57 2.42
C ALA A 133 -21.03 -14.07 2.67
N ALA A 134 -21.95 -14.73 1.97
CA ALA A 134 -22.10 -16.18 1.93
C ALA A 134 -22.78 -16.59 0.61
N PHE A 135 -22.43 -17.77 0.08
CA PHE A 135 -23.11 -18.35 -1.11
C PHE A 135 -23.16 -17.41 -2.34
N ASN A 136 -22.09 -16.65 -2.57
CA ASN A 136 -22.02 -15.60 -3.62
C ASN A 136 -23.08 -14.49 -3.48
N LYS A 137 -23.62 -14.29 -2.28
CA LYS A 137 -24.57 -13.24 -1.94
C LYS A 137 -24.04 -12.37 -0.80
N ILE A 138 -24.51 -11.16 -0.73
CA ILE A 138 -24.31 -10.25 0.40
C ILE A 138 -25.60 -10.23 1.21
N PHE A 139 -25.49 -10.49 2.49
CA PHE A 139 -26.61 -10.52 3.44
C PHE A 139 -26.51 -9.32 4.38
N ILE A 140 -27.66 -8.72 4.70
CA ILE A 140 -27.81 -7.70 5.73
C ILE A 140 -28.83 -8.20 6.73
N TYR A 141 -28.43 -8.31 7.98
CA TYR A 141 -29.25 -8.84 9.07
C TYR A 141 -29.46 -7.79 10.16
N ASP A 142 -30.70 -7.55 10.52
CA ASP A 142 -31.11 -6.70 11.65
C ASP A 142 -31.00 -7.54 12.94
N LEU A 143 -30.10 -7.16 13.83
CA LEU A 143 -29.80 -7.91 15.06
C LEU A 143 -30.98 -7.91 16.04
N ALA A 144 -31.76 -6.83 16.13
CA ALA A 144 -32.90 -6.74 17.01
C ALA A 144 -34.16 -7.36 16.37
N GLY A 145 -34.50 -6.91 15.16
CA GLY A 145 -35.71 -7.33 14.44
C GLY A 145 -35.66 -8.74 13.88
N GLY A 146 -34.47 -9.29 13.63
CA GLY A 146 -34.28 -10.60 12.99
C GLY A 146 -34.61 -10.62 11.50
N LYS A 147 -34.81 -9.45 10.88
CA LYS A 147 -35.07 -9.34 9.45
C LYS A 147 -33.76 -9.54 8.67
N LEU A 148 -33.80 -10.42 7.67
CA LEU A 148 -32.70 -10.67 6.76
C LEU A 148 -33.10 -10.21 5.35
N VAL A 149 -32.23 -9.47 4.71
CA VAL A 149 -32.31 -9.17 3.27
C VAL A 149 -30.99 -9.58 2.63
N PHE A 150 -31.02 -9.92 1.33
CA PHE A 150 -29.81 -10.28 0.61
C PHE A 150 -29.90 -9.82 -0.84
N TYR A 151 -28.72 -9.70 -1.47
CA TYR A 151 -28.61 -9.43 -2.90
C TYR A 151 -27.41 -10.16 -3.51
N GLU A 152 -27.45 -10.35 -4.81
CA GLU A 152 -26.30 -10.80 -5.57
C GLU A 152 -25.48 -9.57 -5.95
N PRO A 153 -24.18 -9.50 -5.59
CA PRO A 153 -23.34 -8.39 -5.99
C PRO A 153 -23.19 -8.37 -7.51
N GLU A 154 -23.23 -7.17 -8.08
CA GLU A 154 -22.95 -7.02 -9.50
C GLU A 154 -21.49 -7.45 -9.78
N ARG A 155 -21.32 -8.27 -10.82
CA ARG A 155 -20.00 -8.60 -11.33
C ARG A 155 -19.51 -7.39 -12.09
N THR A 156 -18.64 -6.62 -11.50
CA THR A 156 -17.93 -5.59 -12.22
C THR A 156 -17.07 -6.27 -13.28
N VAL A 157 -17.29 -5.90 -14.55
CA VAL A 157 -16.32 -6.24 -15.60
C VAL A 157 -15.02 -5.60 -15.17
N SER A 158 -14.01 -6.40 -14.93
CA SER A 158 -12.71 -5.92 -14.51
C SER A 158 -12.10 -5.10 -15.63
N GLY A 159 -12.27 -3.79 -15.56
CA GLY A 159 -11.33 -2.90 -16.19
C GLY A 159 -10.10 -2.86 -15.28
N VAL A 160 -8.92 -2.78 -15.84
CA VAL A 160 -7.66 -2.53 -15.17
C VAL A 160 -7.43 -3.36 -13.89
N ARG A 161 -6.67 -4.44 -14.00
CA ARG A 161 -6.17 -5.31 -12.90
C ARG A 161 -7.22 -6.07 -12.10
N GLY A 162 -8.41 -6.39 -12.65
CA GLY A 162 -9.41 -7.15 -11.90
C GLY A 162 -9.96 -6.41 -10.66
N ARG A 163 -9.68 -5.12 -10.51
CA ARG A 163 -10.13 -4.27 -9.41
C ARG A 163 -11.44 -3.58 -9.79
N GLY A 164 -12.49 -4.38 -10.01
CA GLY A 164 -13.83 -3.84 -10.09
C GLY A 164 -14.34 -3.49 -8.70
N TYR A 165 -15.00 -2.32 -8.58
CA TYR A 165 -15.70 -1.97 -7.34
C TYR A 165 -17.05 -2.64 -7.36
N GLY A 166 -17.29 -3.40 -6.31
CA GLY A 166 -18.61 -3.96 -6.03
C GLY A 166 -19.62 -2.85 -5.75
N ASP A 167 -20.85 -3.27 -5.55
CA ASP A 167 -21.94 -2.38 -5.18
C ASP A 167 -21.60 -1.55 -3.95
N VAL A 168 -21.90 -0.26 -3.98
CA VAL A 168 -21.80 0.66 -2.85
C VAL A 168 -23.20 0.93 -2.33
N LEU A 169 -23.48 0.47 -1.11
CA LEU A 169 -24.75 0.72 -0.45
C LEU A 169 -24.97 2.21 -0.16
N SER A 170 -26.21 2.68 -0.35
CA SER A 170 -26.61 3.99 0.17
C SER A 170 -26.53 4.01 1.70
N PRO A 171 -26.32 5.17 2.34
CA PRO A 171 -26.29 5.29 3.81
C PRO A 171 -27.55 4.75 4.50
N ASP A 172 -28.74 4.87 3.90
CA ASP A 172 -30.01 4.35 4.40
C ASP A 172 -30.27 2.87 4.05
N LEU A 173 -29.33 2.20 3.38
CA LEU A 173 -29.36 0.78 2.96
C LEU A 173 -30.50 0.41 2.02
N LYS A 174 -31.19 1.37 1.37
CA LYS A 174 -32.29 1.09 0.45
C LYS A 174 -31.84 0.87 -0.98
N TYR A 175 -30.69 1.41 -1.32
CA TYR A 175 -30.15 1.37 -2.68
C TYR A 175 -28.69 0.90 -2.67
N ARG A 176 -28.26 0.46 -3.84
CA ARG A 176 -26.85 0.20 -4.14
C ARG A 176 -26.48 0.85 -5.46
N ALA A 177 -25.35 1.52 -5.53
CA ALA A 177 -24.82 2.08 -6.76
C ALA A 177 -23.65 1.24 -7.26
N PHE A 178 -23.53 1.08 -8.56
CA PHE A 178 -22.48 0.33 -9.22
C PHE A 178 -22.25 0.85 -10.64
N THR A 179 -21.15 0.42 -11.25
CA THR A 179 -20.83 0.75 -12.64
C THR A 179 -20.92 -0.49 -13.51
N ARG A 180 -21.47 -0.33 -14.72
CA ARG A 180 -21.56 -1.39 -15.73
C ARG A 180 -21.51 -0.76 -17.13
N ALA A 181 -20.73 -1.35 -18.05
CA ALA A 181 -20.55 -0.83 -19.38
C ALA A 181 -20.28 0.69 -19.41
N TYR A 182 -19.35 1.13 -18.55
CA TYR A 182 -18.89 2.52 -18.39
C TYR A 182 -19.95 3.53 -17.93
N ASN A 183 -21.10 3.05 -17.44
CA ASN A 183 -22.18 3.87 -16.91
C ASN A 183 -22.45 3.58 -15.44
N LEU A 184 -23.00 4.60 -14.75
CA LEU A 184 -23.39 4.56 -13.35
C LEU A 184 -24.87 4.17 -13.23
N TYR A 185 -25.15 3.20 -12.37
CA TYR A 185 -26.47 2.66 -12.09
C TYR A 185 -26.78 2.72 -10.60
N VAL A 186 -28.05 2.77 -10.30
CA VAL A 186 -28.60 2.54 -8.95
C VAL A 186 -29.64 1.42 -9.03
N LYS A 187 -29.62 0.55 -8.04
CA LYS A 187 -30.56 -0.57 -7.90
C LYS A 187 -31.13 -0.55 -6.49
N ASP A 188 -32.43 -0.67 -6.35
CA ASP A 188 -33.06 -0.84 -5.05
C ASP A 188 -32.89 -2.26 -4.51
N MET A 189 -33.30 -2.50 -3.27
CA MET A 189 -33.14 -3.82 -2.66
C MET A 189 -34.15 -4.85 -3.20
N ASP A 190 -35.21 -4.41 -3.92
CA ASP A 190 -36.18 -5.28 -4.60
C ASP A 190 -35.71 -5.66 -6.02
N GLY A 191 -34.61 -5.09 -6.47
CA GLY A 191 -33.95 -5.42 -7.74
C GLY A 191 -34.31 -4.50 -8.90
N SER A 192 -35.13 -3.45 -8.68
CA SER A 192 -35.45 -2.44 -9.68
C SER A 192 -34.24 -1.56 -9.99
N GLU A 193 -33.87 -1.46 -11.25
CA GLU A 193 -32.62 -0.82 -11.67
C GLU A 193 -32.89 0.49 -12.42
N THR A 194 -32.04 1.49 -12.17
CA THR A 194 -32.08 2.80 -12.83
C THR A 194 -30.70 3.16 -13.33
N ALA A 195 -30.55 3.43 -14.63
CA ALA A 195 -29.36 4.07 -15.17
C ALA A 195 -29.38 5.54 -14.81
N LEU A 196 -28.30 6.04 -14.20
CA LEU A 196 -28.10 7.47 -13.96
C LEU A 196 -27.37 8.11 -15.15
N THR A 197 -26.49 7.37 -15.84
CA THR A 197 -25.81 7.81 -17.05
C THR A 197 -26.05 6.81 -18.20
N ALA A 198 -25.92 7.23 -19.44
CA ALA A 198 -26.15 6.41 -20.63
C ALA A 198 -25.20 6.71 -21.79
N ASP A 199 -24.24 7.61 -21.58
CA ASP A 199 -23.27 8.08 -22.57
C ASP A 199 -21.90 7.40 -22.48
N GLY A 200 -21.76 6.44 -21.55
CA GLY A 200 -20.52 5.74 -21.28
C GLY A 200 -20.02 4.90 -22.46
N THR A 201 -18.73 5.04 -22.74
CA THR A 201 -17.99 4.25 -23.75
C THR A 201 -16.64 3.83 -23.15
N GLU A 202 -15.85 3.05 -23.90
CA GLU A 202 -14.50 2.68 -23.47
C GLU A 202 -13.63 3.92 -23.17
N ASP A 203 -13.79 4.99 -23.92
CA ASP A 203 -13.05 6.25 -23.75
C ASP A 203 -13.76 7.26 -22.86
N LEU A 204 -15.05 7.07 -22.55
CA LEU A 204 -15.83 7.96 -21.70
C LEU A 204 -16.46 7.17 -20.55
N ARG A 205 -15.93 7.29 -19.34
CA ARG A 205 -16.29 6.45 -18.22
C ARG A 205 -16.98 7.24 -17.12
N ASN A 206 -18.18 6.84 -16.74
CA ASN A 206 -18.96 7.46 -15.67
C ASN A 206 -18.86 6.69 -14.36
N GLY A 207 -18.33 7.30 -13.32
CA GLY A 207 -18.17 6.68 -12.00
C GLY A 207 -17.10 5.59 -11.94
N PHE A 208 -16.29 5.47 -12.96
CA PHE A 208 -15.26 4.47 -13.11
C PHE A 208 -13.91 5.16 -13.44
N PRO A 209 -12.87 5.04 -12.58
CA PRO A 209 -11.59 5.71 -12.81
C PRO A 209 -10.83 5.07 -13.99
N ASP A 210 -9.88 5.82 -14.55
CA ASP A 210 -8.88 5.34 -15.46
C ASP A 210 -7.86 4.40 -14.78
N TRP A 211 -6.80 4.03 -15.48
CA TRP A 211 -5.74 3.18 -14.91
C TRP A 211 -4.87 3.92 -13.89
N VAL A 212 -4.62 5.20 -14.10
CA VAL A 212 -3.60 5.96 -13.35
C VAL A 212 -4.10 6.40 -11.97
N TYR A 213 -5.37 6.76 -11.84
CA TYR A 213 -5.92 7.23 -10.57
C TYR A 213 -5.89 6.19 -9.43
N PRO A 214 -6.24 4.91 -9.65
CA PRO A 214 -6.05 3.88 -8.65
C PRO A 214 -4.58 3.64 -8.29
N GLU A 215 -3.69 3.71 -9.27
CA GLU A 215 -2.27 3.42 -9.08
C GLU A 215 -1.57 4.55 -8.32
N GLU A 216 -1.74 5.81 -8.77
CA GLU A 216 -0.90 6.92 -8.34
C GLU A 216 -1.59 7.86 -7.33
N LEU A 217 -2.92 7.87 -7.28
CA LEU A 217 -3.69 8.69 -6.34
C LEU A 217 -4.45 7.87 -5.30
N GLY A 218 -4.34 6.53 -5.35
CA GLY A 218 -5.05 5.62 -4.46
C GLY A 218 -6.57 5.72 -4.58
N GLN A 219 -7.07 6.30 -5.69
CA GLN A 219 -8.48 6.54 -5.89
C GLN A 219 -9.11 5.44 -6.72
N TYR A 220 -9.70 4.51 -6.04
CA TYR A 220 -10.33 3.36 -6.64
C TYR A 220 -11.82 3.58 -6.93
N GLN A 221 -12.52 4.41 -6.21
CA GLN A 221 -13.94 4.71 -6.35
C GLN A 221 -14.10 6.12 -6.96
N ALA A 222 -14.92 6.25 -8.00
CA ALA A 222 -15.17 7.51 -8.66
C ALA A 222 -16.63 7.99 -8.53
N PHE A 223 -17.36 7.53 -7.51
CA PHE A 223 -18.68 8.02 -7.15
C PHE A 223 -18.94 7.92 -5.64
N TRP A 224 -19.79 8.81 -5.09
CA TRP A 224 -20.03 8.93 -3.65
C TRP A 224 -21.47 9.27 -3.35
N TRP A 225 -22.13 8.47 -2.52
CA TRP A 225 -23.44 8.76 -1.99
C TRP A 225 -23.43 9.99 -1.08
N SER A 226 -24.47 10.86 -1.21
CA SER A 226 -24.73 11.88 -0.20
C SER A 226 -25.17 11.23 1.12
N PRO A 227 -24.95 11.87 2.29
CA PRO A 227 -25.33 11.33 3.59
C PRO A 227 -26.83 11.02 3.72
N ASP A 228 -27.68 11.78 3.01
CA ASP A 228 -29.15 11.58 2.98
C ASP A 228 -29.63 10.55 1.95
N SER A 229 -28.71 9.87 1.24
CA SER A 229 -29.00 8.85 0.21
C SER A 229 -29.74 9.34 -1.03
N LYS A 230 -29.91 10.67 -1.23
CA LYS A 230 -30.69 11.22 -2.34
C LYS A 230 -29.86 11.53 -3.58
N LYS A 231 -28.55 11.73 -3.41
CA LYS A 231 -27.68 12.14 -4.51
C LYS A 231 -26.43 11.26 -4.58
N ILE A 232 -25.84 11.20 -5.78
CA ILE A 232 -24.54 10.61 -6.00
C ILE A 232 -23.67 11.64 -6.72
N ALA A 233 -22.58 12.04 -6.10
CA ALA A 233 -21.50 12.73 -6.82
C ALA A 233 -20.66 11.70 -7.57
N PHE A 234 -20.27 11.99 -8.81
CA PHE A 234 -19.45 11.08 -9.60
C PHE A 234 -18.49 11.81 -10.52
N MET A 235 -17.42 11.11 -10.89
CA MET A 235 -16.46 11.54 -11.90
C MET A 235 -16.77 10.94 -13.26
N GLN A 236 -16.56 11.72 -14.29
CA GLN A 236 -16.50 11.26 -15.67
C GLN A 236 -15.05 11.41 -16.16
N PHE A 237 -14.48 10.33 -16.69
CA PHE A 237 -13.16 10.28 -17.27
C PHE A 237 -13.30 10.20 -18.80
N ASP A 238 -12.72 11.17 -19.50
CA ASP A 238 -12.64 11.21 -20.95
C ASP A 238 -11.19 10.92 -21.35
N GLU A 239 -10.94 9.67 -21.78
CA GLU A 239 -9.62 9.19 -22.21
C GLU A 239 -9.37 9.36 -23.71
N SER A 240 -10.29 9.99 -24.45
CA SER A 240 -10.12 10.19 -25.90
C SER A 240 -8.82 10.89 -26.30
N PRO A 241 -8.23 11.82 -25.49
CA PRO A 241 -6.95 12.43 -25.83
C PRO A 241 -5.74 11.59 -25.40
N VAL A 242 -5.92 10.50 -24.66
CA VAL A 242 -4.84 9.69 -24.09
C VAL A 242 -4.31 8.68 -25.11
N ALA A 243 -2.99 8.59 -25.22
CA ALA A 243 -2.36 7.56 -26.05
C ALA A 243 -2.64 6.17 -25.51
N LYS A 244 -2.90 5.20 -26.40
CA LYS A 244 -3.19 3.82 -26.04
C LYS A 244 -1.99 2.92 -26.27
N TYR A 245 -1.61 2.15 -25.26
CA TYR A 245 -0.56 1.16 -25.34
C TYR A 245 -1.17 -0.23 -25.60
N PRO A 246 -0.66 -1.00 -26.61
CA PRO A 246 -1.12 -2.35 -26.88
C PRO A 246 -0.44 -3.35 -25.94
N ILE A 247 -1.21 -3.98 -25.05
CA ILE A 247 -0.77 -5.14 -24.26
C ILE A 247 -1.04 -6.39 -25.11
N VAL A 248 0.03 -7.14 -25.42
CA VAL A 248 -0.04 -8.26 -26.37
C VAL A 248 0.02 -9.59 -25.65
N HIS A 249 -1.03 -10.39 -25.78
CA HIS A 249 -1.12 -11.78 -25.30
C HIS A 249 -0.67 -12.72 -26.41
N ASP A 250 0.58 -13.15 -26.39
CA ASP A 250 1.27 -13.84 -27.48
C ASP A 250 1.58 -15.32 -27.15
N VAL A 251 0.63 -16.04 -26.57
CA VAL A 251 0.76 -17.48 -26.26
C VAL A 251 -0.12 -18.38 -27.13
N ALA A 252 -0.85 -17.79 -28.10
CA ALA A 252 -1.69 -18.47 -29.06
C ALA A 252 -1.18 -18.22 -30.48
N PRO A 253 -1.54 -19.09 -31.48
CA PRO A 253 -1.15 -18.88 -32.87
C PRO A 253 -1.57 -17.51 -33.46
N MET A 254 -2.68 -16.96 -32.98
CA MET A 254 -3.12 -15.61 -33.27
C MET A 254 -3.10 -14.80 -31.98
N PRO A 255 -2.21 -13.82 -31.84
CA PRO A 255 -2.12 -13.01 -30.63
C PRO A 255 -3.39 -12.18 -30.44
N ARG A 256 -3.79 -12.06 -29.15
CA ARG A 256 -4.82 -11.12 -28.72
C ARG A 256 -4.12 -9.90 -28.13
N TYR A 257 -4.67 -8.74 -28.33
CA TYR A 257 -4.20 -7.53 -27.63
C TYR A 257 -5.38 -6.75 -27.07
N GLU A 258 -5.09 -6.00 -26.03
CA GLU A 258 -5.98 -5.00 -25.43
C GLU A 258 -5.29 -3.64 -25.46
N LEU A 259 -6.07 -2.58 -25.70
CA LEU A 259 -5.56 -1.22 -25.76
C LEU A 259 -5.78 -0.56 -24.39
N GLN A 260 -4.69 -0.18 -23.73
CA GLN A 260 -4.74 0.50 -22.46
C GLN A 260 -4.48 1.99 -22.66
N GLY A 261 -5.39 2.87 -22.20
CA GLY A 261 -5.11 4.29 -22.05
C GLY A 261 -3.99 4.48 -21.03
N TYR A 262 -2.86 5.03 -21.45
CA TYR A 262 -1.68 5.17 -20.57
C TYR A 262 -1.00 6.51 -20.87
N PRO A 263 -1.29 7.56 -20.06
CA PRO A 263 -0.68 8.87 -20.25
C PRO A 263 0.80 8.81 -19.85
N VAL A 264 1.68 9.17 -20.78
CA VAL A 264 3.13 9.27 -20.53
C VAL A 264 3.53 10.74 -20.26
N PRO A 265 4.68 11.01 -19.62
CA PRO A 265 5.11 12.36 -19.31
C PRO A 265 5.21 13.25 -20.53
N GLY A 266 4.62 14.44 -20.43
CA GLY A 266 4.58 15.43 -21.52
C GLY A 266 3.50 15.21 -22.57
N ALA A 267 2.76 14.07 -22.52
CA ALA A 267 1.62 13.79 -23.36
C ALA A 267 0.29 14.23 -22.70
N ASN A 268 -0.84 13.98 -23.35
CA ASN A 268 -2.14 14.34 -22.84
C ASN A 268 -2.56 13.40 -21.69
N ASN A 269 -3.12 13.98 -20.63
CA ASN A 269 -3.84 13.29 -19.58
C ASN A 269 -5.33 13.12 -19.94
N PRO A 270 -6.09 12.23 -19.26
CA PRO A 270 -7.54 12.21 -19.38
C PRO A 270 -8.15 13.51 -18.89
N ILE A 271 -9.27 13.91 -19.51
CA ILE A 271 -10.07 15.05 -19.03
C ILE A 271 -11.05 14.52 -18.00
N VAL A 272 -10.95 15.00 -16.76
CA VAL A 272 -11.84 14.58 -15.68
C VAL A 272 -12.85 15.68 -15.37
N ARG A 273 -14.13 15.30 -15.25
CA ARG A 273 -15.23 16.19 -14.88
C ARG A 273 -15.99 15.63 -13.68
N LEU A 274 -16.59 16.51 -12.91
CA LEU A 274 -17.40 16.17 -11.73
C LEU A 274 -18.87 16.52 -11.97
N PHE A 275 -19.73 15.62 -11.52
CA PHE A 275 -21.19 15.75 -11.61
C PHE A 275 -21.86 15.32 -10.29
N VAL A 276 -23.08 15.79 -10.10
CA VAL A 276 -23.98 15.29 -9.05
C VAL A 276 -25.29 14.87 -9.72
N ALA A 277 -25.68 13.61 -9.52
CA ALA A 277 -26.95 13.05 -9.95
C ALA A 277 -27.93 12.99 -8.77
N ASP A 278 -29.15 13.48 -8.95
CA ASP A 278 -30.28 13.22 -8.05
C ASP A 278 -30.91 11.87 -8.42
N VAL A 279 -31.00 10.97 -7.45
CA VAL A 279 -31.40 9.59 -7.70
C VAL A 279 -32.86 9.47 -8.13
N ALA A 280 -33.76 10.27 -7.57
CA ALA A 280 -35.20 10.19 -7.85
C ALA A 280 -35.54 10.85 -9.18
N SER A 281 -35.06 12.06 -9.41
CA SER A 281 -35.39 12.82 -10.63
C SER A 281 -34.49 12.53 -11.81
N LYS A 282 -33.33 11.86 -11.58
CA LYS A 282 -32.28 11.60 -12.57
C LYS A 282 -31.64 12.88 -13.12
N LYS A 283 -31.89 14.04 -12.50
CA LYS A 283 -31.28 15.29 -12.91
C LYS A 283 -29.79 15.24 -12.58
N ILE A 284 -28.96 15.55 -13.57
CA ILE A 284 -27.51 15.65 -13.42
C ILE A 284 -27.10 17.12 -13.46
N VAL A 285 -26.28 17.53 -12.50
CA VAL A 285 -25.69 18.85 -12.40
C VAL A 285 -24.19 18.71 -12.58
N ARG A 286 -23.61 19.42 -13.55
CA ARG A 286 -22.16 19.51 -13.71
C ARG A 286 -21.59 20.49 -12.69
N LEU A 287 -20.48 20.12 -12.01
CA LEU A 287 -19.77 21.03 -11.12
C LEU A 287 -18.80 21.91 -11.90
N GLU A 288 -18.68 23.18 -11.48
CA GLU A 288 -17.76 24.16 -12.07
C GLU A 288 -16.34 23.90 -11.55
N THR A 289 -15.53 23.13 -12.27
CA THR A 289 -14.18 22.74 -11.84
C THR A 289 -13.07 23.67 -12.36
N GLY A 290 -13.45 24.78 -13.02
CA GLY A 290 -12.55 25.72 -13.67
C GLY A 290 -12.37 25.44 -15.15
N ASP A 291 -11.70 26.37 -15.86
CA ASP A 291 -11.49 26.33 -17.32
C ASP A 291 -10.26 25.47 -17.70
N ASP A 292 -9.28 25.36 -16.81
CA ASP A 292 -8.12 24.51 -17.01
C ASP A 292 -8.53 23.05 -16.81
N LEU A 293 -8.44 22.27 -17.88
CA LEU A 293 -8.79 20.84 -17.91
C LEU A 293 -7.56 19.93 -17.73
N ASP A 294 -6.35 20.47 -17.78
CA ASP A 294 -5.10 19.71 -17.55
C ASP A 294 -4.72 19.69 -16.06
N VAL A 295 -5.65 19.20 -15.27
CA VAL A 295 -5.58 19.11 -13.80
C VAL A 295 -6.04 17.73 -13.34
N TYR A 296 -5.65 17.35 -12.11
CA TYR A 296 -6.13 16.14 -11.48
C TYR A 296 -7.24 16.50 -10.49
N LEU A 297 -8.45 15.96 -10.70
CA LEU A 297 -9.57 16.06 -9.75
C LEU A 297 -9.65 14.74 -9.00
N TYR A 298 -9.60 14.75 -7.68
CA TYR A 298 -9.57 13.51 -6.90
C TYR A 298 -10.12 13.70 -5.48
N ARG A 299 -10.30 12.60 -4.72
CA ARG A 299 -10.74 12.57 -3.32
C ARG A 299 -12.04 13.32 -3.07
N GLY A 300 -13.07 12.97 -3.84
CA GLY A 300 -14.42 13.50 -3.61
C GLY A 300 -14.96 13.10 -2.22
N GLN A 301 -15.57 14.04 -1.51
CA GLN A 301 -16.16 13.83 -0.19
C GLN A 301 -17.31 14.78 0.07
N TRP A 302 -18.43 14.26 0.58
CA TRP A 302 -19.51 15.09 1.09
C TRP A 302 -19.17 15.66 2.47
N THR A 303 -19.62 16.88 2.75
CA THR A 303 -19.71 17.37 4.14
C THR A 303 -20.63 16.46 4.95
N ASN A 304 -20.43 16.38 6.28
CA ASN A 304 -21.23 15.45 7.09
C ASN A 304 -22.74 15.72 7.02
N ASP A 305 -23.14 16.96 6.78
CA ASP A 305 -24.55 17.39 6.63
C ASP A 305 -25.07 17.27 5.18
N GLY A 306 -24.20 16.89 4.23
CA GLY A 306 -24.56 16.73 2.82
C GLY A 306 -24.86 18.00 2.05
N ARG A 307 -24.58 19.18 2.62
CA ARG A 307 -24.87 20.47 1.97
C ARG A 307 -23.92 20.76 0.83
N GLU A 308 -22.66 20.39 0.96
CA GLU A 308 -21.63 20.61 -0.07
C GLU A 308 -20.90 19.30 -0.39
N PHE A 309 -20.41 19.20 -1.63
CA PHE A 309 -19.50 18.17 -2.03
C PHE A 309 -18.10 18.77 -2.23
N THR A 310 -17.10 18.23 -1.55
CA THR A 310 -15.72 18.71 -1.67
C THR A 310 -14.89 17.79 -2.56
N TYR A 311 -13.91 18.37 -3.24
CA TYR A 311 -12.96 17.65 -4.05
C TYR A 311 -11.59 18.35 -4.04
N HIS A 312 -10.54 17.58 -4.31
CA HIS A 312 -9.19 18.11 -4.50
C HIS A 312 -8.95 18.40 -5.98
N ARG A 313 -8.35 19.54 -6.27
CA ARG A 313 -7.85 19.91 -7.59
C ARG A 313 -6.34 20.12 -7.48
N LEU A 314 -5.56 19.27 -8.15
CA LEU A 314 -4.11 19.35 -8.20
C LEU A 314 -3.70 19.80 -9.60
N ASN A 315 -2.85 20.82 -9.70
CA ASN A 315 -2.34 21.25 -10.99
C ASN A 315 -1.42 20.16 -11.61
N ARG A 316 -1.18 20.22 -12.91
CA ARG A 316 -0.35 19.23 -13.59
C ARG A 316 1.07 19.13 -13.02
N LEU A 317 1.67 20.22 -12.59
CA LEU A 317 2.97 20.22 -11.91
C LEU A 317 2.95 19.55 -10.54
N GLN A 318 1.77 19.24 -10.02
CA GLN A 318 1.54 18.60 -8.73
C GLN A 318 2.18 19.32 -7.54
N ASN A 319 2.35 20.60 -7.66
CA ASN A 319 2.96 21.46 -6.64
C ASN A 319 1.97 22.44 -5.98
N ARG A 320 0.70 22.42 -6.41
CA ARG A 320 -0.40 23.18 -5.82
C ARG A 320 -1.66 22.34 -5.78
N VAL A 321 -2.16 22.05 -4.58
CA VAL A 321 -3.45 21.42 -4.35
C VAL A 321 -4.45 22.44 -3.82
N GLU A 322 -5.64 22.42 -4.37
CA GLU A 322 -6.78 23.25 -3.99
C GLU A 322 -7.93 22.37 -3.54
N ILE A 323 -8.59 22.75 -2.45
CA ILE A 323 -9.81 22.11 -1.98
C ILE A 323 -10.96 23.02 -2.37
N PHE A 324 -11.89 22.50 -3.16
CA PHE A 324 -13.12 23.17 -3.52
C PHE A 324 -14.31 22.54 -2.82
N ALA A 325 -15.29 23.36 -2.48
CA ALA A 325 -16.62 22.96 -2.04
C ALA A 325 -17.64 23.36 -3.10
N ALA A 326 -18.48 22.42 -3.52
CA ALA A 326 -19.48 22.58 -4.56
C ALA A 326 -20.90 22.52 -3.96
N ASP A 327 -21.76 23.44 -4.39
CA ASP A 327 -23.22 23.35 -4.18
C ASP A 327 -23.77 22.27 -5.14
N PRO A 328 -24.31 21.16 -4.63
CA PRO A 328 -24.80 20.07 -5.47
C PRO A 328 -26.06 20.39 -6.27
N ALA A 329 -26.76 21.49 -5.97
CA ALA A 329 -27.99 21.91 -6.66
C ALA A 329 -27.71 22.79 -7.88
N THR A 330 -26.68 23.64 -7.79
CA THR A 330 -26.34 24.63 -8.80
C THR A 330 -25.06 24.30 -9.58
N GLY A 331 -24.17 23.47 -9.00
CA GLY A 331 -22.86 23.16 -9.54
C GLY A 331 -21.80 24.23 -9.28
N LYS A 332 -22.15 25.35 -8.67
CA LYS A 332 -21.21 26.42 -8.32
C LYS A 332 -20.22 25.96 -7.26
N THR A 333 -18.97 26.36 -7.42
CA THR A 333 -17.89 25.98 -6.51
C THR A 333 -17.25 27.21 -5.86
N ARG A 334 -16.69 27.00 -4.67
CA ARG A 334 -15.85 27.97 -3.97
C ARG A 334 -14.55 27.32 -3.54
N LEU A 335 -13.46 28.07 -3.58
CA LEU A 335 -12.19 27.65 -3.02
C LEU A 335 -12.29 27.65 -1.49
N VAL A 336 -11.90 26.54 -0.85
CA VAL A 336 -11.84 26.41 0.61
C VAL A 336 -10.42 26.69 1.11
N LEU A 337 -9.43 26.00 0.54
CA LEU A 337 -8.01 26.24 0.85
C LEU A 337 -7.15 25.89 -0.35
N ALA A 338 -5.94 26.48 -0.38
CA ALA A 338 -4.87 26.06 -1.27
C ALA A 338 -3.61 25.76 -0.44
N ASP A 339 -2.86 24.75 -0.89
CA ASP A 339 -1.57 24.37 -0.32
C ASP A 339 -0.53 24.22 -1.44
N GLU A 340 0.70 24.66 -1.19
CA GLU A 340 1.74 24.72 -2.21
C GLU A 340 3.07 24.22 -1.66
N ASP A 341 3.87 23.62 -2.55
CA ASP A 341 5.26 23.24 -2.28
C ASP A 341 6.14 23.63 -3.49
N PRO A 342 7.36 24.10 -3.30
CA PRO A 342 8.26 24.44 -4.42
C PRO A 342 8.55 23.26 -5.37
N CYS A 343 8.46 22.03 -4.87
CA CYS A 343 8.73 20.81 -5.62
C CYS A 343 7.44 20.09 -6.00
N TYR A 344 6.80 19.42 -5.05
CA TYR A 344 5.54 18.70 -5.25
C TYR A 344 4.79 18.53 -3.92
N ILE A 345 3.46 18.41 -4.00
CA ILE A 345 2.60 18.05 -2.87
C ILE A 345 2.62 16.53 -2.69
N ASP A 346 2.83 16.09 -1.47
CA ASP A 346 2.65 14.68 -1.11
C ASP A 346 1.14 14.37 -1.02
N GLU A 347 0.69 13.39 -1.77
CA GLU A 347 -0.73 13.03 -1.85
C GLU A 347 -1.30 12.37 -0.59
N THR A 348 -0.47 12.08 0.41
CA THR A 348 -0.91 11.51 1.69
C THR A 348 -1.53 12.56 2.63
N THR A 349 -1.92 13.73 2.12
CA THR A 349 -2.68 14.75 2.86
C THR A 349 -4.04 14.22 3.32
N HIS A 350 -4.50 14.67 4.49
CA HIS A 350 -5.77 14.28 5.08
C HIS A 350 -6.72 15.48 5.20
N LEU A 351 -7.95 15.34 4.72
CA LEU A 351 -9.08 16.22 4.98
C LEU A 351 -10.07 15.47 5.87
N ILE A 352 -10.31 15.96 7.10
CA ILE A 352 -11.21 15.31 8.07
C ILE A 352 -12.20 16.35 8.59
N PHE A 353 -13.47 16.26 8.20
CA PHE A 353 -14.54 17.08 8.77
C PHE A 353 -14.82 16.67 10.21
N LEU A 354 -14.93 17.66 11.10
CA LEU A 354 -15.39 17.44 12.46
C LEU A 354 -16.93 17.30 12.49
N LYS A 355 -17.44 16.62 13.52
CA LYS A 355 -18.88 16.37 13.68
C LYS A 355 -19.70 17.62 13.96
N ASP A 356 -19.04 18.72 14.35
CA ASP A 356 -19.68 19.99 14.59
C ASP A 356 -20.19 20.67 13.30
N ASN A 357 -19.86 20.13 12.12
CA ASN A 357 -20.18 20.70 10.80
C ASN A 357 -19.73 22.17 10.64
N GLN A 358 -18.66 22.56 11.32
CA GLN A 358 -18.09 23.92 11.27
C GLN A 358 -16.60 23.91 10.98
N ARG A 359 -15.89 22.81 11.27
CA ARG A 359 -14.44 22.75 11.21
C ARG A 359 -13.96 21.49 10.51
N PHE A 360 -12.72 21.55 10.04
CA PHE A 360 -12.01 20.38 9.51
C PHE A 360 -10.52 20.41 9.87
N LEU A 361 -9.90 19.24 9.85
CA LEU A 361 -8.45 19.08 9.94
C LEU A 361 -7.86 18.93 8.55
N TRP A 362 -6.71 19.54 8.35
CA TRP A 362 -5.87 19.40 7.17
C TRP A 362 -4.45 19.07 7.58
N THR A 363 -3.80 18.14 6.86
CA THR A 363 -2.35 17.89 7.02
C THR A 363 -1.59 18.55 5.89
N SER A 364 -0.52 19.28 6.22
CA SER A 364 0.29 20.04 5.27
C SER A 364 1.76 19.97 5.61
N GLU A 365 2.60 20.03 4.59
CA GLU A 365 4.07 20.08 4.72
C GLU A 365 4.64 21.50 4.59
N ARG A 366 3.79 22.54 4.59
CA ARG A 366 4.18 23.97 4.44
C ARG A 366 5.19 24.47 5.44
N SER A 367 5.30 23.84 6.60
CA SER A 367 6.29 24.14 7.63
C SER A 367 7.64 23.45 7.39
N GLY A 368 7.77 22.63 6.33
CA GLY A 368 8.87 21.71 6.11
C GLY A 368 8.69 20.34 6.77
N TRP A 369 7.62 20.14 7.52
CA TRP A 369 7.22 18.89 8.16
C TRP A 369 5.72 18.68 7.96
N ARG A 370 5.28 17.44 7.87
CA ARG A 370 3.85 17.16 7.81
C ARG A 370 3.24 17.39 9.18
N GLU A 371 2.44 18.47 9.29
CA GLU A 371 1.80 18.91 10.52
C GLU A 371 0.27 18.95 10.36
N ILE A 372 -0.44 19.01 11.49
CA ILE A 372 -1.91 19.05 11.54
C ILE A 372 -2.36 20.49 11.73
N TYR A 373 -3.30 20.93 10.91
CA TYR A 373 -3.89 22.26 10.93
C TYR A 373 -5.41 22.17 11.10
N LEU A 374 -6.00 23.10 11.87
CA LEU A 374 -7.44 23.22 12.07
C LEU A 374 -7.96 24.45 11.30
N TYR A 375 -9.00 24.22 10.51
CA TYR A 375 -9.68 25.24 9.70
C TYR A 375 -11.18 25.29 10.03
N ASP A 376 -11.83 26.44 9.76
CA ASP A 376 -13.27 26.51 9.60
C ASP A 376 -13.71 26.04 8.19
N LEU A 377 -15.01 25.79 7.99
CA LEU A 377 -15.53 25.37 6.66
C LEU A 377 -15.41 26.49 5.60
N GLY A 378 -15.19 27.72 5.99
CA GLY A 378 -14.92 28.85 5.11
C GLY A 378 -13.51 28.83 4.55
N GLY A 379 -12.59 28.04 5.13
CA GLY A 379 -11.19 27.97 4.75
C GLY A 379 -10.28 28.87 5.58
N THR A 380 -10.78 29.47 6.67
CA THR A 380 -9.96 30.27 7.58
C THR A 380 -9.10 29.33 8.44
N LEU A 381 -7.80 29.52 8.43
CA LEU A 381 -6.90 28.82 9.34
C LEU A 381 -7.15 29.28 10.79
N LEU A 382 -7.66 28.37 11.60
CA LEU A 382 -7.89 28.64 13.02
C LEU A 382 -6.63 28.39 13.86
N LYS A 383 -5.91 27.29 13.58
CA LYS A 383 -4.72 26.95 14.35
C LYS A 383 -3.84 25.88 13.67
N GLN A 384 -2.53 25.99 13.83
CA GLN A 384 -1.58 24.88 13.69
C GLN A 384 -1.57 24.08 15.00
N LEU A 385 -1.90 22.80 14.95
CA LEU A 385 -2.06 21.96 16.14
C LEU A 385 -0.78 21.23 16.54
N THR A 386 0.11 20.94 15.56
CA THR A 386 1.40 20.31 15.80
C THR A 386 2.52 21.17 15.23
N SER A 387 3.68 21.19 15.88
CA SER A 387 4.88 21.96 15.45
C SER A 387 6.18 21.30 15.96
N ALA A 388 6.15 20.00 16.20
CA ALA A 388 7.22 19.28 16.86
C ALA A 388 8.39 18.87 15.91
N ARG A 389 8.34 19.26 14.64
CA ARG A 389 9.25 18.76 13.58
C ARG A 389 9.27 17.24 13.51
N LEU A 390 8.08 16.65 13.72
CA LEU A 390 7.81 15.23 13.72
C LEU A 390 6.84 14.95 12.57
N PRO A 391 7.25 14.24 11.50
CA PRO A 391 6.35 13.98 10.39
C PRO A 391 5.13 13.16 10.84
N VAL A 392 3.95 13.74 10.72
CA VAL A 392 2.68 13.03 10.94
C VAL A 392 2.48 12.01 9.82
N HIS A 393 2.39 10.72 10.15
CA HIS A 393 2.12 9.68 9.16
C HIS A 393 0.62 9.56 8.87
N SER A 394 -0.19 9.38 9.91
CA SER A 394 -1.63 9.20 9.78
C SER A 394 -2.34 9.74 11.00
N ILE A 395 -3.46 10.43 10.79
CA ILE A 395 -4.43 10.73 11.83
C ILE A 395 -5.30 9.47 12.02
N LEU A 396 -5.25 8.89 13.20
CA LEU A 396 -5.95 7.63 13.54
C LEU A 396 -7.39 7.89 13.96
N GLY A 397 -7.67 9.09 14.49
CA GLY A 397 -9.01 9.52 14.84
C GLY A 397 -9.04 10.79 15.69
N VAL A 398 -10.23 11.33 15.80
CA VAL A 398 -10.53 12.52 16.60
C VAL A 398 -11.57 12.16 17.64
N ASP A 399 -11.19 12.20 18.90
CA ASP A 399 -12.11 12.17 20.04
C ASP A 399 -12.62 13.59 20.30
N GLU A 400 -13.70 13.97 19.63
CA GLU A 400 -14.25 15.32 19.73
C GLU A 400 -14.83 15.61 21.12
N ASN A 401 -15.32 14.58 21.84
CA ASN A 401 -15.83 14.73 23.21
C ASN A 401 -14.70 15.02 24.19
N GLY A 402 -13.56 14.32 24.05
CA GLY A 402 -12.36 14.57 24.85
C GLY A 402 -11.48 15.70 24.32
N GLY A 403 -11.79 16.23 23.13
CA GLY A 403 -11.03 17.28 22.47
C GLY A 403 -9.61 16.82 22.07
N LEU A 404 -9.43 15.55 21.68
CA LEU A 404 -8.13 14.94 21.40
C LEU A 404 -8.05 14.41 19.96
N ILE A 405 -6.88 14.59 19.37
CA ILE A 405 -6.49 13.96 18.10
C ILE A 405 -5.41 12.93 18.39
N TYR A 406 -5.59 11.72 17.87
CA TYR A 406 -4.59 10.64 17.94
C TYR A 406 -3.98 10.42 16.55
N PHE A 407 -2.66 10.35 16.48
CA PHE A 407 -1.95 10.21 15.21
C PHE A 407 -0.65 9.42 15.39
N THR A 408 -0.12 8.90 14.29
CA THR A 408 1.22 8.30 14.26
C THR A 408 2.21 9.29 13.66
N GLY A 409 3.44 9.23 14.18
CA GLY A 409 4.56 10.05 13.69
C GLY A 409 5.85 9.24 13.60
N ALA A 410 6.78 9.73 12.77
CA ALA A 410 8.07 9.09 12.52
C ALA A 410 9.14 9.60 13.46
N GLU A 411 9.93 8.69 14.04
CA GLU A 411 11.13 8.99 14.83
C GLU A 411 12.39 8.27 14.31
N MET A 412 13.52 8.54 14.90
CA MET A 412 14.81 7.90 14.57
C MET A 412 15.08 7.86 13.06
N ASN A 413 15.16 9.03 12.43
CA ASN A 413 15.29 9.16 10.97
C ASN A 413 14.14 8.52 10.16
N GLY A 414 12.98 8.34 10.80
CA GLY A 414 11.83 7.67 10.19
C GLY A 414 11.87 6.16 10.27
N THR A 415 12.84 5.54 10.95
CA THR A 415 12.90 4.07 11.10
C THR A 415 11.90 3.54 12.12
N GLU A 416 11.39 4.38 13.00
CA GLU A 416 10.38 4.04 14.00
C GLU A 416 9.07 4.79 13.78
N THR A 417 7.96 4.17 14.14
CA THR A 417 6.62 4.77 14.09
C THR A 417 6.00 4.68 15.46
N HIS A 418 5.56 5.83 15.99
CA HIS A 418 5.02 5.96 17.34
C HIS A 418 3.65 6.61 17.36
N LEU A 419 2.86 6.31 18.41
CA LEU A 419 1.57 6.95 18.69
C LEU A 419 1.76 8.25 19.47
N TYR A 420 1.06 9.27 19.03
CA TYR A 420 1.00 10.60 19.64
C TYR A 420 -0.44 11.06 19.84
N LYS A 421 -0.62 12.03 20.73
CA LYS A 421 -1.86 12.78 20.87
C LYS A 421 -1.60 14.29 20.99
N VAL A 422 -2.57 15.07 20.58
CA VAL A 422 -2.63 16.54 20.77
C VAL A 422 -4.08 16.97 20.95
N ARG A 423 -4.34 18.05 21.69
CA ARG A 423 -5.68 18.59 21.84
C ARG A 423 -6.08 19.42 20.61
N LEU A 424 -7.40 19.56 20.38
CA LEU A 424 -7.95 20.43 19.33
C LEU A 424 -7.63 21.91 19.53
N ASP A 425 -7.17 22.32 20.71
CA ASP A 425 -6.64 23.65 20.99
C ASP A 425 -5.12 23.76 20.78
N GLY A 426 -4.45 22.69 20.33
CA GLY A 426 -3.00 22.63 20.09
C GLY A 426 -2.16 22.39 21.36
N THR A 427 -2.77 22.22 22.53
CA THR A 427 -2.06 21.91 23.77
C THR A 427 -1.95 20.39 23.99
N GLY A 428 -1.20 19.94 25.01
CA GLY A 428 -1.17 18.55 25.43
C GLY A 428 -0.53 17.58 24.43
N PHE A 429 0.37 18.07 23.56
CA PHE A 429 1.16 17.19 22.69
C PHE A 429 1.95 16.19 23.54
N ALA A 430 1.79 14.90 23.27
CA ALA A 430 2.46 13.84 24.00
C ALA A 430 2.65 12.56 23.17
N LYS A 431 3.84 11.94 23.32
CA LYS A 431 4.11 10.57 22.84
C LYS A 431 3.45 9.57 23.79
N MET A 432 2.76 8.57 23.27
CA MET A 432 2.03 7.57 24.04
C MET A 432 2.75 6.22 24.09
N THR A 433 3.38 5.78 22.99
CA THR A 433 4.19 4.56 22.94
C THR A 433 5.61 4.82 23.43
N ARG A 434 6.21 3.88 24.16
CA ARG A 434 7.51 4.09 24.82
C ARG A 434 8.62 3.15 24.34
N LEU A 435 8.24 1.95 23.86
CA LEU A 435 9.23 0.97 23.43
C LEU A 435 9.74 1.32 22.03
N PRO A 436 11.04 1.07 21.73
CA PRO A 436 11.57 1.22 20.38
C PRO A 436 10.88 0.31 19.38
N GLY A 437 10.73 0.76 18.14
CA GLY A 437 10.20 -0.06 17.07
C GLY A 437 9.07 0.58 16.27
N THR A 438 8.40 -0.24 15.51
CA THR A 438 7.25 0.14 14.70
C THR A 438 5.97 -0.29 15.39
N HIS A 439 5.10 0.69 15.66
CA HIS A 439 3.82 0.54 16.34
C HIS A 439 2.66 0.67 15.34
N MET A 440 1.74 -0.29 15.37
CA MET A 440 0.48 -0.28 14.63
C MET A 440 -0.68 -0.19 15.62
N ILE A 441 -1.43 0.90 15.55
CA ILE A 441 -2.45 1.24 16.53
C ILE A 441 -3.85 1.05 15.94
N SER A 442 -4.76 0.49 16.73
CA SER A 442 -6.18 0.41 16.41
C SER A 442 -7.02 0.81 17.61
N PHE A 443 -7.73 1.94 17.51
CA PHE A 443 -8.63 2.42 18.57
C PHE A 443 -9.98 1.71 18.55
N ALA A 444 -10.51 1.45 19.75
CA ALA A 444 -11.91 1.14 19.93
C ALA A 444 -12.77 2.39 19.59
N PRO A 445 -14.01 2.23 19.09
CA PRO A 445 -14.96 3.33 18.99
C PRO A 445 -15.07 4.04 20.34
N GLY A 446 -15.10 5.38 20.32
CA GLY A 446 -15.12 6.20 21.54
C GLY A 446 -13.78 6.36 22.26
N PHE A 447 -12.69 5.80 21.73
CA PHE A 447 -11.30 6.02 22.16
C PHE A 447 -10.94 5.64 23.58
N ALA A 448 -11.78 4.89 24.32
CA ALA A 448 -11.49 4.45 25.68
C ALA A 448 -10.35 3.42 25.76
N PHE A 449 -10.21 2.62 24.71
CA PHE A 449 -9.18 1.58 24.55
C PHE A 449 -8.54 1.62 23.17
N TYR A 450 -7.33 1.06 23.07
CA TYR A 450 -6.68 0.79 21.78
C TYR A 450 -5.80 -0.46 21.87
N THR A 451 -5.47 -1.03 20.73
CA THR A 451 -4.41 -2.03 20.64
C THR A 451 -3.15 -1.39 20.06
N ASP A 452 -2.01 -1.78 20.64
CA ASP A 452 -0.67 -1.47 20.16
C ASP A 452 -0.01 -2.78 19.71
N SER A 453 0.12 -2.97 18.39
CA SER A 453 0.86 -4.09 17.81
C SER A 453 2.23 -3.57 17.39
N TYR A 454 3.28 -4.01 18.07
CA TYR A 454 4.63 -3.50 17.81
C TYR A 454 5.68 -4.60 17.73
N SER A 455 6.79 -4.28 17.07
CA SER A 455 7.99 -5.12 16.96
C SER A 455 9.24 -4.28 16.74
N SER A 456 10.42 -4.85 16.98
CA SER A 456 11.71 -4.29 16.61
C SER A 456 12.53 -5.29 15.81
N TYR A 457 13.76 -4.95 15.39
CA TYR A 457 14.59 -5.81 14.53
C TYR A 457 14.68 -7.27 14.98
N ASP A 458 14.80 -7.50 16.28
CA ASP A 458 14.98 -8.81 16.92
C ASP A 458 13.81 -9.22 17.83
N ALA A 459 12.94 -8.28 18.21
CA ALA A 459 11.77 -8.55 19.05
C ALA A 459 10.55 -8.90 18.19
N PRO A 460 10.03 -10.15 18.31
CA PRO A 460 8.86 -10.60 17.57
C PRO A 460 7.62 -9.73 17.84
N PRO A 461 6.70 -9.62 16.87
CA PRO A 461 5.48 -8.85 17.03
C PRO A 461 4.66 -9.29 18.26
N GLN A 462 4.18 -8.32 19.02
CA GLN A 462 3.18 -8.54 20.07
C GLN A 462 2.09 -7.49 20.00
N THR A 463 0.90 -7.83 20.45
CA THR A 463 -0.26 -6.94 20.52
C THR A 463 -0.69 -6.77 21.98
N VAL A 464 -0.71 -5.53 22.42
CA VAL A 464 -1.09 -5.14 23.78
C VAL A 464 -2.37 -4.33 23.74
N LEU A 465 -3.34 -4.67 24.58
CA LEU A 465 -4.50 -3.84 24.85
C LEU A 465 -4.12 -2.74 25.83
N CYS A 466 -4.42 -1.50 25.48
CA CYS A 466 -4.11 -0.31 26.26
C CYS A 466 -5.37 0.53 26.54
N GLN A 467 -5.37 1.29 27.64
CA GLN A 467 -6.32 2.36 27.90
C GLN A 467 -5.92 3.65 27.18
N ALA A 468 -6.87 4.59 27.06
CA ALA A 468 -6.68 5.88 26.42
C ALA A 468 -5.52 6.74 27.00
N ASP A 469 -5.13 6.50 28.24
CA ASP A 469 -4.01 7.17 28.91
C ASP A 469 -2.63 6.56 28.55
N GLY A 470 -2.62 5.44 27.82
CA GLY A 470 -1.42 4.69 27.45
C GLY A 470 -1.06 3.54 28.40
N LYS A 471 -1.85 3.31 29.46
CA LYS A 471 -1.61 2.22 30.39
C LYS A 471 -1.94 0.87 29.75
N ALA A 472 -0.96 -0.04 29.74
CA ALA A 472 -1.17 -1.41 29.28
C ALA A 472 -2.15 -2.16 30.22
N VAL A 473 -3.14 -2.81 29.63
CA VAL A 473 -4.11 -3.67 30.34
C VAL A 473 -3.59 -5.10 30.35
N ARG A 474 -3.33 -5.66 29.15
CA ARG A 474 -2.81 -7.02 28.99
C ARG A 474 -2.27 -7.23 27.55
N THR A 475 -1.39 -8.20 27.41
CA THR A 475 -1.02 -8.74 26.09
C THR A 475 -2.15 -9.65 25.60
N ILE A 476 -2.62 -9.42 24.38
CA ILE A 476 -3.70 -10.19 23.75
C ILE A 476 -3.20 -11.15 22.68
N GLY A 477 -1.97 -10.97 22.22
CA GLY A 477 -1.33 -11.87 21.29
C GLY A 477 0.16 -11.56 21.15
N ARG A 478 0.93 -12.54 20.76
CA ARG A 478 2.36 -12.40 20.50
C ARG A 478 2.85 -13.43 19.49
N ALA A 479 3.83 -13.06 18.70
CA ALA A 479 4.51 -14.01 17.83
C ALA A 479 5.52 -14.84 18.66
N VAL A 480 5.42 -16.16 18.55
CA VAL A 480 6.26 -17.11 19.29
C VAL A 480 7.11 -17.90 18.31
N PRO A 481 8.45 -17.69 18.31
CA PRO A 481 9.35 -18.52 17.53
C PRO A 481 9.30 -19.98 18.00
N SER A 482 9.08 -20.92 17.09
CA SER A 482 9.07 -22.35 17.37
C SER A 482 10.45 -22.82 17.85
N GLN A 483 10.50 -23.96 18.54
CA GLN A 483 11.78 -24.60 18.91
C GLN A 483 12.66 -24.87 17.68
N GLU A 484 12.02 -25.24 16.56
CA GLU A 484 12.69 -25.42 15.28
C GLU A 484 13.33 -24.10 14.79
N PHE A 485 12.61 -22.98 14.82
CA PHE A 485 13.15 -21.67 14.45
C PHE A 485 14.34 -21.28 15.34
N GLN A 486 14.21 -21.44 16.65
CA GLN A 486 15.28 -21.14 17.61
C GLN A 486 16.52 -22.02 17.36
N SER A 487 16.32 -23.29 16.95
CA SER A 487 17.43 -24.21 16.63
C SER A 487 18.23 -23.80 15.40
N LEU A 488 17.68 -22.96 14.52
CA LEU A 488 18.39 -22.44 13.34
C LEU A 488 19.51 -21.48 13.72
N LYS A 489 19.47 -20.90 14.93
CA LYS A 489 20.48 -19.95 15.45
C LYS A 489 20.77 -18.80 14.50
N LEU A 490 19.71 -18.23 13.91
CA LEU A 490 19.82 -17.07 13.05
C LEU A 490 20.36 -15.87 13.83
N LEU A 491 21.19 -15.07 13.20
CA LEU A 491 21.71 -13.85 13.79
C LEU A 491 20.72 -12.70 13.50
N PRO A 492 20.44 -11.83 14.49
CA PRO A 492 19.68 -10.61 14.23
C PRO A 492 20.44 -9.71 13.25
N PRO A 493 19.74 -8.92 12.44
CA PRO A 493 20.39 -7.96 11.56
C PRO A 493 21.06 -6.86 12.38
N GLU A 494 22.18 -6.35 11.87
CA GLU A 494 22.90 -5.22 12.43
C GLU A 494 22.41 -3.91 11.80
N HIS A 495 21.88 -3.01 12.60
CA HIS A 495 21.60 -1.64 12.21
C HIS A 495 22.84 -0.76 12.49
N PHE A 496 23.16 0.15 11.57
CA PHE A 496 24.24 1.12 11.73
C PHE A 496 24.00 2.38 10.92
N LEU A 497 24.70 3.45 11.27
CA LEU A 497 24.66 4.71 10.55
C LEU A 497 25.89 4.86 9.64
N PHE A 498 25.70 5.45 8.48
CA PHE A 498 26.77 5.84 7.57
C PHE A 498 26.51 7.24 7.02
N LYS A 499 27.55 7.92 6.53
CA LYS A 499 27.41 9.24 5.94
C LYS A 499 26.89 9.17 4.51
N SER A 500 25.92 10.07 4.17
CA SER A 500 25.52 10.32 2.79
C SER A 500 26.74 10.68 1.92
N ALA A 501 26.62 10.56 0.60
CA ALA A 501 27.71 10.82 -0.32
C ALA A 501 28.28 12.26 -0.20
N ASP A 502 27.43 13.23 0.13
CA ASP A 502 27.84 14.63 0.40
C ASP A 502 28.32 14.89 1.84
N GLY A 503 28.32 13.88 2.70
CA GLY A 503 28.75 13.92 4.09
C GLY A 503 27.81 14.62 5.06
N LYS A 504 26.68 15.16 4.60
CA LYS A 504 25.82 16.04 5.41
C LYS A 504 24.86 15.31 6.33
N TYR A 505 24.46 14.09 5.95
CA TYR A 505 23.41 13.34 6.64
C TYR A 505 23.94 12.00 7.15
N ASP A 506 23.45 11.59 8.30
CA ASP A 506 23.55 10.21 8.76
C ASP A 506 22.38 9.43 8.16
N LEU A 507 22.71 8.36 7.45
CA LEU A 507 21.77 7.46 6.79
C LEU A 507 21.76 6.10 7.47
N ASP A 508 20.63 5.43 7.47
CA ASP A 508 20.42 4.15 8.13
C ASP A 508 20.81 3.00 7.19
N GLY A 509 21.61 2.05 7.69
CA GLY A 509 22.00 0.82 7.04
C GLY A 509 21.63 -0.41 7.86
N LEU A 510 21.31 -1.51 7.18
CA LEU A 510 20.96 -2.78 7.79
C LEU A 510 21.71 -3.92 7.10
N ILE A 511 22.33 -4.83 7.87
CA ILE A 511 23.04 -6.01 7.36
C ILE A 511 22.46 -7.26 7.99
N TYR A 512 22.19 -8.27 7.16
CA TYR A 512 21.82 -9.63 7.56
C TYR A 512 22.99 -10.57 7.37
N PHE A 513 23.18 -11.47 8.31
CA PHE A 513 24.28 -12.41 8.35
C PHE A 513 23.79 -13.84 8.13
N PRO A 514 24.59 -14.71 7.50
CA PRO A 514 24.32 -16.15 7.52
C PRO A 514 24.44 -16.71 8.95
N ALA A 515 23.68 -17.76 9.29
CA ALA A 515 23.69 -18.38 10.62
C ALA A 515 25.10 -18.89 11.03
N HIS A 516 25.94 -19.22 10.05
CA HIS A 516 27.32 -19.65 10.25
C HIS A 516 28.37 -18.56 10.00
N PHE A 517 27.97 -17.31 10.25
CA PHE A 517 28.85 -16.18 10.04
C PHE A 517 30.17 -16.32 10.83
N ASN A 518 31.29 -16.13 10.13
CA ASN A 518 32.62 -16.12 10.71
C ASN A 518 33.31 -14.80 10.31
N PRO A 519 33.63 -13.89 11.24
CA PRO A 519 34.22 -12.60 10.93
C PRO A 519 35.65 -12.66 10.31
N LYS A 520 36.25 -13.85 10.26
CA LYS A 520 37.55 -14.08 9.59
C LYS A 520 37.42 -14.44 8.10
N GLU A 521 36.20 -14.71 7.64
CA GLU A 521 35.92 -15.02 6.22
C GLU A 521 35.42 -13.76 5.50
N LYS A 522 35.56 -13.72 4.17
CA LYS A 522 35.08 -12.63 3.33
C LYS A 522 33.83 -13.06 2.56
N TYR A 523 32.73 -12.37 2.82
CA TYR A 523 31.42 -12.64 2.22
C TYR A 523 31.11 -11.63 1.12
N PRO A 524 30.63 -12.05 -0.05
CA PRO A 524 30.11 -11.13 -1.06
C PRO A 524 28.88 -10.41 -0.52
N VAL A 525 28.72 -9.16 -0.94
CA VAL A 525 27.59 -8.31 -0.54
C VAL A 525 26.48 -8.42 -1.54
N LEU A 526 25.24 -8.62 -1.08
CA LEU A 526 24.03 -8.60 -1.92
C LEU A 526 23.09 -7.49 -1.43
N LEU A 527 22.94 -6.43 -2.22
CA LEU A 527 22.02 -5.35 -1.93
C LEU A 527 20.61 -5.69 -2.40
N SER A 528 19.65 -5.56 -1.48
CA SER A 528 18.22 -5.61 -1.79
C SER A 528 17.68 -4.19 -1.80
N VAL A 529 17.20 -3.71 -2.96
CA VAL A 529 16.88 -2.30 -3.15
C VAL A 529 15.48 -2.08 -3.73
N TYR A 530 14.89 -0.94 -3.37
CA TYR A 530 13.81 -0.33 -4.13
C TYR A 530 14.29 1.00 -4.72
N GLY A 531 14.67 1.97 -3.87
CA GLY A 531 15.29 3.23 -4.29
C GLY A 531 14.31 4.33 -4.69
N GLY A 532 13.00 4.07 -4.74
CA GLY A 532 11.99 5.02 -5.20
C GLY A 532 11.72 6.16 -4.22
N PRO A 533 11.24 7.32 -4.71
CA PRO A 533 10.87 8.46 -3.89
C PRO A 533 9.96 8.09 -2.71
N GLY A 534 10.24 8.64 -1.54
CA GLY A 534 9.43 8.41 -0.34
C GLY A 534 9.50 7.00 0.26
N SER A 535 10.10 6.04 -0.43
CA SER A 535 10.25 4.67 0.08
C SER A 535 11.42 4.60 1.08
N LYS A 536 11.32 3.65 2.03
CA LYS A 536 12.38 3.38 3.02
C LYS A 536 12.94 1.99 2.86
N GLY A 537 14.27 1.86 2.90
CA GLY A 537 14.97 0.58 2.95
C GLY A 537 15.03 0.00 4.38
N VAL A 538 15.12 0.87 5.37
CA VAL A 538 15.34 0.50 6.78
C VAL A 538 14.15 0.88 7.64
N SER A 539 13.62 -0.07 8.41
CA SER A 539 12.58 0.15 9.42
C SER A 539 12.83 -0.74 10.64
N ASN A 540 12.67 -0.18 11.83
CA ASN A 540 12.80 -0.93 13.09
C ASN A 540 11.56 -1.79 13.33
N SER A 541 11.51 -2.92 12.64
CA SER A 541 10.46 -3.95 12.76
C SER A 541 11.09 -5.33 12.68
N TYR A 542 10.36 -6.37 13.09
CA TYR A 542 10.90 -7.74 13.14
C TYR A 542 11.40 -8.23 11.78
N LYS A 543 12.66 -8.66 11.71
CA LYS A 543 13.40 -8.98 10.50
C LYS A 543 13.98 -10.41 10.48
N MET A 544 13.74 -11.21 11.54
CA MET A 544 14.40 -12.51 11.68
C MET A 544 13.86 -13.61 10.74
N ASN A 545 12.70 -13.40 10.12
CA ASN A 545 12.04 -14.38 9.25
C ASN A 545 11.60 -13.82 7.90
N ASP A 546 12.21 -12.70 7.46
CA ASP A 546 11.94 -12.08 6.17
C ASP A 546 12.77 -12.69 5.02
N GLY A 547 12.52 -12.23 3.79
CA GLY A 547 13.20 -12.70 2.60
C GLY A 547 14.71 -12.39 2.59
N SER A 548 15.15 -11.30 3.21
CA SER A 548 16.56 -10.91 3.31
C SER A 548 17.31 -11.82 4.27
N GLN A 549 16.69 -12.17 5.39
CA GLN A 549 17.23 -13.19 6.31
C GLN A 549 17.38 -14.53 5.62
N ALA A 550 16.42 -14.94 4.79
CA ALA A 550 16.53 -16.17 4.02
C ALA A 550 17.69 -16.11 3.00
N LEU A 551 17.81 -15.02 2.24
CA LEU A 551 18.89 -14.85 1.26
C LEU A 551 20.28 -14.87 1.90
N ALA A 552 20.44 -14.31 3.10
CA ALA A 552 21.71 -14.33 3.81
C ALA A 552 22.22 -15.78 4.06
N GLN A 553 21.30 -16.75 4.23
CA GLN A 553 21.66 -18.14 4.48
C GLN A 553 22.36 -18.82 3.30
N LEU A 554 22.33 -18.22 2.12
CA LEU A 554 23.10 -18.65 0.96
C LEU A 554 24.60 -18.32 1.06
N GLY A 555 25.03 -17.59 2.13
CA GLY A 555 26.42 -17.21 2.34
C GLY A 555 26.76 -15.82 1.81
N PHE A 556 25.75 -14.94 1.74
CA PHE A 556 25.91 -13.51 1.44
C PHE A 556 25.80 -12.67 2.73
N LEU A 557 26.42 -11.50 2.72
CA LEU A 557 25.97 -10.37 3.52
C LEU A 557 24.83 -9.70 2.74
N VAL A 558 23.59 -9.89 3.16
CA VAL A 558 22.47 -9.18 2.53
C VAL A 558 22.32 -7.83 3.21
N ALA A 559 22.32 -6.75 2.44
CA ALA A 559 22.31 -5.41 3.00
C ALA A 559 21.28 -4.52 2.30
N MET A 560 20.81 -3.52 3.03
CA MET A 560 19.94 -2.45 2.53
C MET A 560 20.25 -1.15 3.25
N CYS A 561 19.93 -0.01 2.64
CA CYS A 561 20.11 1.29 3.26
C CYS A 561 19.00 2.26 2.88
N ASP A 562 18.85 3.29 3.69
CA ASP A 562 18.16 4.52 3.34
C ASP A 562 19.10 5.44 2.54
N TYR A 563 18.53 6.42 1.86
CA TYR A 563 19.23 7.36 0.99
C TYR A 563 18.56 8.74 1.09
N ARG A 564 19.19 9.77 0.57
CA ARG A 564 18.58 11.11 0.47
C ARG A 564 17.35 11.04 -0.43
N GLY A 565 16.21 11.50 0.11
CA GLY A 565 14.91 11.43 -0.56
C GLY A 565 13.90 10.46 0.06
N VAL A 566 14.30 9.63 1.07
CA VAL A 566 13.33 8.79 1.79
C VAL A 566 12.37 9.64 2.64
N SER A 567 11.19 9.10 2.91
CA SER A 567 10.19 9.76 3.77
C SER A 567 10.55 9.74 5.25
N GLY A 568 9.80 10.51 6.07
CA GLY A 568 9.94 10.49 7.53
C GLY A 568 11.07 11.37 8.09
N ARG A 569 11.70 12.19 7.26
CA ARG A 569 12.82 13.08 7.66
C ARG A 569 12.58 14.56 7.34
N GLY A 570 11.32 14.91 7.09
CA GLY A 570 10.90 16.25 6.68
C GLY A 570 11.00 16.49 5.17
N LYS A 571 10.25 17.50 4.70
CA LYS A 571 10.05 17.78 3.26
C LYS A 571 11.34 18.16 2.55
N GLY A 572 12.18 18.97 3.17
CA GLY A 572 13.45 19.37 2.58
C GLY A 572 14.40 18.20 2.31
N PHE A 573 14.39 17.17 3.16
CA PHE A 573 15.15 15.96 2.94
C PHE A 573 14.51 15.08 1.85
N GLN A 574 13.18 14.95 1.85
CA GLN A 574 12.44 14.18 0.86
C GLN A 574 12.60 14.76 -0.54
N ASN A 575 12.67 16.09 -0.70
CA ASN A 575 12.82 16.75 -1.99
C ASN A 575 14.24 16.67 -2.59
N LEU A 576 15.24 16.06 -1.93
CA LEU A 576 16.62 16.02 -2.43
C LEU A 576 16.79 15.25 -3.75
N HIS A 577 15.88 14.34 -4.09
CA HIS A 577 15.88 13.62 -5.37
C HIS A 577 15.10 14.34 -6.49
N TYR A 578 14.40 15.43 -6.19
CA TYR A 578 13.53 16.13 -7.14
C TYR A 578 14.29 16.55 -8.39
N LEU A 579 13.73 16.30 -9.58
CA LEU A 579 14.26 16.48 -10.94
C LEU A 579 15.44 15.57 -11.31
N LYS A 580 15.82 14.60 -10.46
CA LYS A 580 17.04 13.79 -10.64
C LYS A 580 16.90 12.36 -10.06
N LEU A 581 15.79 11.70 -10.40
CA LEU A 581 15.55 10.32 -9.96
C LEU A 581 16.74 9.40 -10.28
N GLY A 582 17.08 8.52 -9.35
CA GLY A 582 18.15 7.54 -9.48
C GLY A 582 19.56 8.13 -9.35
N GLN A 583 19.74 9.46 -9.26
CA GLN A 583 21.06 10.08 -9.19
C GLN A 583 21.57 10.18 -7.75
N VAL A 584 20.80 10.83 -6.90
CA VAL A 584 21.16 11.05 -5.48
C VAL A 584 21.16 9.74 -4.71
N GLU A 585 20.20 8.88 -5.02
CA GLU A 585 20.06 7.54 -4.44
C GLU A 585 21.27 6.66 -4.79
N LEU A 586 21.75 6.75 -6.03
CA LEU A 586 22.94 6.03 -6.47
C LEU A 586 24.21 6.47 -5.72
N GLU A 587 24.41 7.79 -5.60
CA GLU A 587 25.54 8.34 -4.85
C GLU A 587 25.58 7.80 -3.41
N ASP A 588 24.42 7.74 -2.74
CA ASP A 588 24.32 7.25 -1.36
C ASP A 588 24.52 5.73 -1.26
N HIS A 589 24.05 4.96 -2.25
CA HIS A 589 24.33 3.51 -2.30
C HIS A 589 25.82 3.22 -2.55
N VAL A 590 26.51 4.05 -3.34
CA VAL A 590 27.98 3.98 -3.48
C VAL A 590 28.66 4.30 -2.15
N ALA A 591 28.21 5.32 -1.43
CA ALA A 591 28.70 5.65 -0.10
C ALA A 591 28.45 4.51 0.91
N PHE A 592 27.30 3.86 0.82
CA PHE A 592 26.97 2.68 1.61
C PHE A 592 27.93 1.52 1.37
N VAL A 593 28.22 1.18 0.10
CA VAL A 593 29.20 0.14 -0.22
C VAL A 593 30.59 0.49 0.32
N LYS A 594 31.00 1.76 0.25
CA LYS A 594 32.25 2.24 0.86
C LYS A 594 32.26 2.09 2.38
N ALA A 595 31.14 2.33 3.05
CA ALA A 595 31.00 2.09 4.48
C ALA A 595 31.06 0.59 4.84
N LEU A 596 30.48 -0.27 4.01
CA LEU A 596 30.61 -1.74 4.17
C LEU A 596 32.06 -2.20 3.99
N ALA A 597 32.83 -1.59 3.09
CA ALA A 597 34.26 -1.92 2.86
C ALA A 597 35.15 -1.73 4.09
N GLN A 598 34.71 -0.93 5.09
CA GLN A 598 35.43 -0.80 6.36
C GLN A 598 35.32 -2.03 7.25
N ARG A 599 34.43 -2.95 6.93
CA ARG A 599 34.24 -4.22 7.65
C ARG A 599 35.14 -5.29 7.05
N PRO A 600 36.05 -5.93 7.81
CA PRO A 600 37.04 -6.86 7.27
C PRO A 600 36.43 -8.09 6.59
N TYR A 601 35.20 -8.44 6.97
CA TYR A 601 34.45 -9.57 6.47
C TYR A 601 33.59 -9.26 5.22
N ALA A 602 33.45 -8.01 4.83
CA ALA A 602 32.71 -7.61 3.63
C ALA A 602 33.61 -7.64 2.40
N ASP A 603 33.24 -8.42 1.41
CA ASP A 603 33.94 -8.46 0.12
C ASP A 603 33.24 -7.53 -0.88
N THR A 604 33.61 -6.26 -0.85
CA THR A 604 33.09 -5.24 -1.76
C THR A 604 33.69 -5.32 -3.17
N GLY A 605 34.60 -6.23 -3.44
CA GLY A 605 34.99 -6.64 -4.80
C GLY A 605 33.97 -7.60 -5.46
N ARG A 606 32.95 -8.06 -4.71
CA ARG A 606 31.86 -8.92 -5.20
C ARG A 606 30.53 -8.40 -4.68
N VAL A 607 30.02 -7.33 -5.30
CA VAL A 607 28.74 -6.70 -4.92
C VAL A 607 27.67 -7.09 -5.93
N GLY A 608 26.61 -7.73 -5.43
CA GLY A 608 25.36 -7.96 -6.14
C GLY A 608 24.28 -6.93 -5.76
N ILE A 609 23.33 -6.71 -6.66
CA ILE A 609 22.19 -5.82 -6.42
C ILE A 609 20.93 -6.38 -7.06
N THR A 610 19.80 -6.30 -6.38
CA THR A 610 18.51 -6.77 -6.89
C THR A 610 17.35 -5.93 -6.40
N GLY A 611 16.40 -5.68 -7.30
CA GLY A 611 15.14 -5.02 -7.02
C GLY A 611 14.12 -5.28 -8.11
N HIS A 612 12.88 -4.84 -7.87
CA HIS A 612 11.76 -4.99 -8.79
C HIS A 612 11.11 -3.62 -9.01
N SER A 613 10.54 -3.38 -10.21
CA SER A 613 9.90 -2.10 -10.55
C SER A 613 10.92 -0.95 -10.52
N TYR A 614 10.72 0.08 -9.71
CA TYR A 614 11.76 1.09 -9.45
C TYR A 614 13.08 0.44 -9.01
N GLY A 615 13.03 -0.59 -8.17
CA GLY A 615 14.21 -1.33 -7.76
C GLY A 615 14.89 -2.08 -8.91
N GLY A 616 14.14 -2.50 -9.91
CA GLY A 616 14.65 -3.04 -11.17
C GLY A 616 15.37 -1.97 -11.99
N TYR A 617 14.75 -0.80 -12.12
CA TYR A 617 15.38 0.41 -12.69
C TYR A 617 16.69 0.72 -12.00
N PHE A 618 16.63 0.84 -10.67
CA PHE A 618 17.78 1.21 -9.86
C PHE A 618 18.91 0.16 -9.95
N THR A 619 18.57 -1.11 -10.01
CA THR A 619 19.52 -2.20 -10.27
C THR A 619 20.24 -2.03 -11.61
N CYS A 620 19.50 -1.76 -12.70
CA CYS A 620 20.08 -1.50 -14.00
C CYS A 620 20.98 -0.27 -13.97
N LEU A 621 20.49 0.85 -13.42
CA LEU A 621 21.22 2.10 -13.35
C LEU A 621 22.54 1.97 -12.58
N CYS A 622 22.54 1.27 -11.45
CA CYS A 622 23.74 1.00 -10.65
C CYS A 622 24.83 0.29 -11.46
N LEU A 623 24.48 -0.79 -12.16
CA LEU A 623 25.44 -1.53 -12.98
C LEU A 623 25.96 -0.70 -14.15
N LEU A 624 25.15 0.17 -14.71
CA LEU A 624 25.49 0.94 -15.90
C LEU A 624 26.25 2.23 -15.57
N LYS A 625 25.98 2.88 -14.44
CA LYS A 625 26.67 4.13 -14.04
C LYS A 625 27.91 3.88 -13.18
N GLU A 626 27.89 2.85 -12.34
CA GLU A 626 28.95 2.54 -11.38
C GLU A 626 29.47 1.09 -11.53
N PRO A 627 29.94 0.71 -12.73
CA PRO A 627 30.37 -0.69 -13.01
C PRO A 627 31.57 -1.13 -12.18
N GLY A 628 32.33 -0.20 -11.57
CA GLY A 628 33.42 -0.50 -10.63
C GLY A 628 32.96 -0.83 -9.21
N VAL A 629 31.68 -0.59 -8.88
CA VAL A 629 31.09 -0.81 -7.56
C VAL A 629 30.11 -1.98 -7.58
N PHE A 630 29.26 -2.09 -8.61
CA PHE A 630 28.22 -3.11 -8.73
C PHE A 630 28.59 -4.10 -9.84
N HIS A 631 28.68 -5.39 -9.49
CA HIS A 631 29.26 -6.42 -10.36
C HIS A 631 28.23 -7.38 -10.95
N VAL A 632 27.15 -7.68 -10.21
CA VAL A 632 26.09 -8.60 -10.62
C VAL A 632 24.73 -7.99 -10.29
N GLY A 633 23.85 -7.85 -11.29
CA GLY A 633 22.50 -7.32 -11.09
C GLY A 633 21.41 -8.25 -11.58
N VAL A 634 20.34 -8.39 -10.80
CA VAL A 634 19.11 -9.05 -11.25
C VAL A 634 17.96 -8.07 -11.10
N ALA A 635 17.47 -7.59 -12.23
CA ALA A 635 16.43 -6.54 -12.33
C ALA A 635 15.08 -7.17 -12.72
N GLY A 636 14.06 -6.95 -11.90
CA GLY A 636 12.68 -7.35 -12.18
C GLY A 636 11.85 -6.18 -12.70
N ALA A 637 11.18 -6.35 -13.84
CA ALA A 637 10.25 -5.40 -14.43
C ALA A 637 10.75 -3.93 -14.35
N PRO A 638 11.97 -3.62 -14.88
CA PRO A 638 12.57 -2.31 -14.70
C PRO A 638 11.90 -1.24 -15.56
N VAL A 639 11.63 -0.07 -14.98
CA VAL A 639 11.61 1.16 -15.77
C VAL A 639 13.02 1.38 -16.28
N THR A 640 13.21 1.76 -17.53
CA THR A 640 14.56 1.97 -18.08
C THR A 640 14.76 3.38 -18.61
N ASP A 641 13.65 4.04 -18.88
CA ASP A 641 13.58 5.47 -19.20
C ASP A 641 12.26 6.02 -18.65
N TRP A 642 12.32 7.08 -17.87
CA TRP A 642 11.16 7.69 -17.23
C TRP A 642 10.15 8.29 -18.22
N ARG A 643 10.53 8.48 -19.47
CA ARG A 643 9.60 8.87 -20.56
C ARG A 643 8.59 7.77 -20.91
N ASN A 644 8.82 6.54 -20.46
CA ASN A 644 7.98 5.37 -20.71
C ASN A 644 7.07 5.00 -19.53
N TYR A 645 7.09 5.75 -18.43
CA TYR A 645 6.23 5.50 -17.30
C TYR A 645 5.05 6.45 -17.28
N ASP A 646 4.11 6.33 -16.31
CA ASP A 646 2.94 7.20 -16.31
C ASP A 646 3.27 8.67 -15.95
N SER A 647 2.35 9.56 -16.34
CA SER A 647 2.53 11.00 -16.18
C SER A 647 2.42 11.46 -14.74
N ILE A 648 1.49 10.90 -13.92
CA ILE A 648 1.25 11.36 -12.53
C ILE A 648 2.49 11.11 -11.69
N TYR A 649 2.98 9.86 -11.68
CA TYR A 649 4.20 9.52 -10.94
C TYR A 649 5.41 10.29 -11.45
N THR A 650 5.64 10.21 -12.75
CA THR A 650 6.90 10.72 -13.30
C THR A 650 6.97 12.24 -13.26
N GLU A 651 5.92 12.96 -13.65
CA GLU A 651 5.93 14.42 -13.63
C GLU A 651 5.96 15.01 -12.23
N ARG A 652 5.42 14.29 -11.22
CA ARG A 652 5.54 14.67 -9.81
C ARG A 652 6.99 14.86 -9.40
N TYR A 653 7.87 13.96 -9.81
CA TYR A 653 9.27 13.96 -9.38
C TYR A 653 10.23 14.55 -10.41
N MET A 654 9.87 14.54 -11.70
CA MET A 654 10.79 14.91 -12.78
C MET A 654 10.27 16.10 -13.62
N ARG A 655 9.03 16.55 -13.42
CA ARG A 655 8.30 17.43 -14.37
C ARG A 655 8.17 16.78 -15.73
N ARG A 656 7.70 17.53 -16.74
CA ARG A 656 7.62 17.03 -18.11
C ARG A 656 9.01 16.92 -18.73
N PRO A 657 9.25 16.01 -19.69
CA PRO A 657 10.52 15.90 -20.39
C PRO A 657 10.99 17.20 -21.05
N GLN A 658 10.04 18.02 -21.51
CA GLN A 658 10.31 19.33 -22.12
C GLN A 658 10.87 20.34 -21.10
N ASP A 659 10.46 20.20 -19.82
CA ASP A 659 10.85 21.10 -18.73
C ASP A 659 12.15 20.68 -18.04
N ASN A 660 12.56 19.39 -18.20
CA ASN A 660 13.73 18.80 -17.51
C ASN A 660 14.47 17.77 -18.40
N PRO A 661 14.84 18.08 -19.63
CA PRO A 661 15.44 17.10 -20.56
C PRO A 661 16.71 16.46 -19.98
N ASP A 662 17.58 17.25 -19.37
CA ASP A 662 18.84 16.79 -18.73
C ASP A 662 18.60 15.79 -17.59
N GLY A 663 17.59 16.05 -16.78
CA GLY A 663 17.22 15.16 -15.68
C GLY A 663 16.80 13.78 -16.19
N TYR A 664 15.97 13.75 -17.23
CA TYR A 664 15.54 12.50 -17.88
C TYR A 664 16.72 11.75 -18.49
N ASP A 665 17.60 12.43 -19.22
CA ASP A 665 18.75 11.79 -19.88
C ASP A 665 19.74 11.21 -18.86
N LYS A 666 20.00 11.93 -17.76
CA LYS A 666 20.87 11.46 -16.68
C LYS A 666 20.26 10.35 -15.83
N SER A 667 18.94 10.21 -15.85
CA SER A 667 18.19 9.14 -15.16
C SER A 667 17.92 7.93 -16.06
N SER A 668 18.11 8.05 -17.38
CA SER A 668 17.85 6.96 -18.32
C SER A 668 18.96 5.91 -18.30
N CYS A 669 18.59 4.63 -18.12
CA CYS A 669 19.50 3.50 -18.27
C CYS A 669 20.09 3.39 -19.69
N LEU A 670 19.33 3.85 -20.70
CA LEU A 670 19.74 3.76 -22.10
C LEU A 670 21.00 4.58 -22.38
N THR A 671 21.14 5.74 -21.71
CA THR A 671 22.30 6.64 -21.82
C THR A 671 23.62 5.96 -21.47
N TYR A 672 23.58 4.98 -20.55
CA TYR A 672 24.77 4.34 -20.01
C TYR A 672 24.97 2.89 -20.47
N ALA A 673 24.20 2.40 -21.44
CA ALA A 673 24.26 1.02 -21.92
C ALA A 673 25.69 0.56 -22.31
N LYS A 674 26.48 1.47 -22.92
CA LYS A 674 27.90 1.22 -23.29
C LYS A 674 28.81 0.88 -22.12
N ASN A 675 28.44 1.25 -20.90
CA ASN A 675 29.33 1.07 -19.74
C ASN A 675 29.16 -0.31 -19.07
N LEU A 676 28.18 -1.15 -19.47
CA LEU A 676 27.98 -2.45 -18.85
C LEU A 676 29.23 -3.30 -18.93
N THR A 677 29.80 -3.65 -17.78
CA THR A 677 30.91 -4.62 -17.63
C THR A 677 30.53 -5.78 -16.74
N GLY A 678 29.58 -5.57 -15.83
CA GLY A 678 29.05 -6.57 -14.90
C GLY A 678 28.11 -7.60 -15.55
N LYS A 679 27.57 -8.48 -14.73
CA LYS A 679 26.59 -9.49 -15.11
C LYS A 679 25.19 -8.97 -14.85
N LEU A 680 24.40 -8.74 -15.90
CA LEU A 680 23.02 -8.25 -15.80
C LEU A 680 22.05 -9.33 -16.24
N PHE A 681 21.02 -9.59 -15.41
CA PHE A 681 19.89 -10.43 -15.76
C PHE A 681 18.59 -9.65 -15.58
N ILE A 682 17.81 -9.53 -16.64
CA ILE A 682 16.55 -8.79 -16.67
C ILE A 682 15.39 -9.79 -16.71
N HIS A 683 14.39 -9.58 -15.89
CA HIS A 683 13.15 -10.34 -15.85
C HIS A 683 11.97 -9.40 -16.12
N HIS A 684 11.01 -9.80 -16.98
CA HIS A 684 9.83 -8.98 -17.25
C HIS A 684 8.62 -9.85 -17.56
N GLY A 685 7.42 -9.43 -17.11
CA GLY A 685 6.14 -10.01 -17.49
C GLY A 685 5.76 -9.53 -18.90
N ALA A 686 5.32 -10.44 -19.77
CA ALA A 686 5.00 -10.08 -21.16
C ALA A 686 3.75 -9.18 -21.28
N VAL A 687 2.84 -9.26 -20.30
CA VAL A 687 1.59 -8.48 -20.25
C VAL A 687 1.59 -7.52 -19.04
N ASP A 688 2.78 -6.96 -18.72
CA ASP A 688 2.90 -5.96 -17.66
C ASP A 688 2.19 -4.67 -18.07
N ASP A 689 1.13 -4.35 -17.35
CA ASP A 689 0.24 -3.21 -17.55
C ASP A 689 0.67 -1.96 -16.74
N ASN A 690 1.71 -2.08 -15.93
CA ASN A 690 2.28 -1.01 -15.11
C ASN A 690 3.58 -0.48 -15.72
N VAL A 691 4.63 -1.29 -15.68
CA VAL A 691 5.88 -0.99 -16.38
C VAL A 691 5.87 -1.77 -17.69
N HIS A 692 5.45 -1.13 -18.75
CA HIS A 692 5.32 -1.79 -20.05
C HIS A 692 6.61 -2.48 -20.49
N PRO A 693 6.55 -3.69 -21.10
CA PRO A 693 7.71 -4.44 -21.60
C PRO A 693 8.60 -3.64 -22.57
N ALA A 694 8.07 -2.59 -23.21
CA ALA A 694 8.82 -1.65 -24.04
C ALA A 694 10.06 -1.09 -23.31
N ASN A 695 9.97 -0.86 -21.99
CA ASN A 695 11.12 -0.45 -21.18
C ASN A 695 12.30 -1.43 -21.30
N THR A 696 12.04 -2.70 -21.07
CA THR A 696 13.05 -3.75 -21.21
C THR A 696 13.54 -3.89 -22.64
N ILE A 697 12.66 -3.87 -23.64
CA ILE A 697 13.03 -4.04 -25.05
C ILE A 697 13.93 -2.89 -25.52
N GLN A 698 13.67 -1.65 -25.12
CA GLN A 698 14.53 -0.49 -25.43
C GLN A 698 15.93 -0.64 -24.82
N LEU A 699 16.03 -1.08 -23.54
CA LEU A 699 17.33 -1.33 -22.93
C LEU A 699 18.09 -2.48 -23.61
N VAL A 700 17.39 -3.56 -23.94
CA VAL A 700 17.96 -4.69 -24.71
C VAL A 700 18.52 -4.20 -26.04
N GLN A 701 17.78 -3.38 -26.79
CA GLN A 701 18.25 -2.79 -28.05
C GLN A 701 19.51 -1.94 -27.84
N ALA A 702 19.53 -1.11 -26.79
CA ALA A 702 20.69 -0.26 -26.49
C ALA A 702 21.93 -1.10 -26.14
N LEU A 703 21.77 -2.15 -25.33
CA LEU A 703 22.85 -3.07 -24.97
C LEU A 703 23.38 -3.87 -26.16
N LEU A 704 22.52 -4.31 -27.07
CA LEU A 704 22.92 -5.02 -28.31
C LEU A 704 23.69 -4.11 -29.27
N LYS A 705 23.28 -2.84 -29.42
CA LYS A 705 24.03 -1.84 -30.22
C LYS A 705 25.45 -1.63 -29.71
N GLU A 706 25.66 -1.72 -28.39
CA GLU A 706 26.96 -1.61 -27.73
C GLU A 706 27.67 -2.96 -27.59
N ASN A 707 27.19 -4.01 -28.25
CA ASN A 707 27.73 -5.38 -28.21
C ASN A 707 27.93 -5.91 -26.76
N LYS A 708 26.99 -5.62 -25.85
CA LYS A 708 27.05 -6.04 -24.44
C LYS A 708 26.41 -7.41 -24.24
N LYS A 709 26.97 -8.19 -23.29
CA LYS A 709 26.41 -9.47 -22.89
C LYS A 709 25.53 -9.29 -21.65
N PHE A 710 24.32 -9.84 -21.69
CA PHE A 710 23.34 -9.84 -20.61
C PHE A 710 22.46 -11.09 -20.71
N SER A 711 21.67 -11.35 -19.69
CA SER A 711 20.63 -12.38 -19.66
C SER A 711 19.24 -11.73 -19.63
N LEU A 712 18.27 -12.37 -20.27
CA LEU A 712 16.88 -11.91 -20.32
C LEU A 712 15.94 -13.09 -20.13
N MET A 713 14.88 -12.89 -19.34
CA MET A 713 13.76 -13.82 -19.24
C MET A 713 12.44 -13.07 -19.29
N ILE A 714 11.65 -13.36 -20.31
CA ILE A 714 10.27 -12.87 -20.44
C ILE A 714 9.32 -13.95 -19.92
N TYR A 715 8.35 -13.55 -19.14
CA TYR A 715 7.33 -14.43 -18.56
C TYR A 715 5.99 -14.21 -19.27
N PRO A 716 5.58 -15.15 -20.16
CA PRO A 716 4.29 -15.04 -20.84
C PRO A 716 3.13 -14.95 -19.87
N GLU A 717 2.11 -14.15 -20.21
CA GLU A 717 0.88 -13.93 -19.42
C GLU A 717 1.13 -13.51 -17.96
N GLN A 718 2.32 -12.97 -17.66
CA GLN A 718 2.58 -12.36 -16.36
C GLN A 718 2.52 -10.84 -16.47
N GLN A 719 1.85 -10.25 -15.50
CA GLN A 719 1.75 -8.80 -15.29
C GLN A 719 2.97 -8.30 -14.50
N HIS A 720 2.86 -7.10 -13.92
CA HIS A 720 3.92 -6.46 -13.12
C HIS A 720 4.42 -7.36 -11.96
N GLY A 721 3.52 -8.10 -11.32
CA GLY A 721 3.86 -9.15 -10.36
C GLY A 721 4.14 -10.48 -11.05
N ILE A 722 5.41 -10.93 -11.11
CA ILE A 722 5.79 -12.21 -11.74
C ILE A 722 5.54 -13.35 -10.75
N GLY A 723 4.44 -14.10 -10.95
CA GLY A 723 3.98 -15.18 -10.05
C GLY A 723 4.68 -16.54 -10.23
N PHE A 724 5.44 -16.74 -11.29
CA PHE A 724 6.12 -18.02 -11.53
C PHE A 724 7.25 -18.28 -10.53
N GLN A 725 7.28 -19.50 -9.96
CA GLN A 725 8.35 -19.93 -9.04
C GLN A 725 9.75 -19.82 -9.66
N ARG A 726 9.86 -19.93 -10.96
CA ARG A 726 11.14 -19.78 -11.68
C ARG A 726 11.78 -18.39 -11.49
N TYR A 727 10.99 -17.35 -11.26
CA TYR A 727 11.51 -15.99 -11.05
C TYR A 727 12.43 -15.89 -9.80
N PRO A 728 12.00 -16.22 -8.58
CA PRO A 728 12.90 -16.18 -7.42
C PRO A 728 14.03 -17.21 -7.50
N GLU A 729 13.81 -18.36 -8.14
CA GLU A 729 14.84 -19.40 -8.28
C GLU A 729 15.97 -18.96 -9.22
N SER A 730 15.66 -18.49 -10.41
CA SER A 730 16.66 -18.04 -11.38
C SER A 730 17.47 -16.84 -10.87
N ARG A 731 16.85 -15.96 -10.09
CA ARG A 731 17.55 -14.86 -9.41
C ARG A 731 18.62 -15.37 -8.46
N VAL A 732 18.28 -16.33 -7.61
CA VAL A 732 19.21 -16.93 -6.64
C VAL A 732 20.31 -17.68 -7.35
N GLU A 733 19.98 -18.50 -8.36
CA GLU A 733 20.97 -19.25 -9.17
C GLU A 733 21.98 -18.30 -9.80
N TYR A 734 21.54 -17.18 -10.37
CA TYR A 734 22.41 -16.19 -11.01
C TYR A 734 23.40 -15.56 -10.02
N PHE A 735 22.95 -15.21 -8.81
CA PHE A 735 23.85 -14.68 -7.78
C PHE A 735 24.84 -15.73 -7.27
N ILE A 736 24.42 -16.99 -7.06
CA ILE A 736 25.31 -18.06 -6.64
C ILE A 736 26.41 -18.28 -7.70
N GLU A 737 26.04 -18.33 -8.97
CA GLU A 737 26.97 -18.55 -10.08
C GLU A 737 28.03 -17.44 -10.17
N HIS A 738 27.59 -16.17 -10.08
CA HIS A 738 28.47 -15.04 -10.40
C HIS A 738 29.15 -14.40 -9.19
N LEU A 739 28.55 -14.45 -8.00
CA LEU A 739 29.15 -13.91 -6.78
C LEU A 739 29.88 -14.96 -5.94
N LYS A 740 29.63 -16.25 -6.15
CA LYS A 740 30.29 -17.37 -5.44
C LYS A 740 30.27 -17.17 -3.93
N PRO A 741 29.09 -17.26 -3.28
CA PRO A 741 28.95 -17.03 -1.84
C PRO A 741 29.73 -18.07 -1.02
N VAL A 742 30.00 -17.74 0.23
CA VAL A 742 30.65 -18.65 1.19
C VAL A 742 29.58 -19.63 1.70
N VAL A 743 29.55 -20.81 1.07
CA VAL A 743 28.68 -21.93 1.48
C VAL A 743 29.49 -22.87 2.35
N LYS A 744 29.00 -23.17 3.55
CA LYS A 744 29.51 -24.28 4.40
C LYS A 744 28.62 -25.48 4.33
#